data_a6fcb9912e6a58445e6dcd41c9177666
#
_entry.id   a6fcb9912e6a58445e6dcd41c9177666
#
_cell.length_a   1.000
_cell.length_b   1.000
_cell.length_c   1.000
_cell.angle_alpha   90.00
_cell.angle_beta   90.00
_cell.angle_gamma   90.00
#
_symmetry.space_group_name_H-M   'P 1'
#
loop_
_entity.id
_entity.type
_entity.pdbx_description
1 polymer ?
#
loop_
_entity_poly.entity_id
_entity_poly.type
_entity_poly.pdbx_seq_one_letter_code
_entity_poly.pdbx_strand_id
1 'polypeptide(L)'
;MTEARPIERPAGWSDGELATLAELAETFVRGGALRRAVLAAQAIDQLEPSQARQLRLVLRLIESRPANLALGAGVTAFRDLDPTARERYLLRWGSSRLALRRSAYQAFKKLLCFLAFADPGETGTNSLWETIGYRPHREAVSGGPTPIRPVELSATGDPVRLDADVVIVGSGAGGGVMAAELARAGRSVVVLEAGPFIPETEMPTDELTAFDRMYLDHGLTSTWDGAISILAGAVVGGGTTVNWSTCIPVQGDVRASWAHDHGLDGVDGPEFEADRAVLERELGVQGPPNIPPKDAAILRGAASLGWEVAEIQRNGVDCGDCGSCPFGCPRGAKQSGLRAHLADAWRLGARVVPDARVERVLGAGAGTATGVEARLGDGRRLHVAAPQVVLAAGALRTPGILERSGVAHPGVGRNLHLHPVSVVAAQFREPVDMWVGTNQAARSLEFLAPRGIGGSGFVMESAPGHPGLIALAFPWQSTDDFAGLMNRVRRFAPFIAVTRDLGSGRVRSTRSGGTRIDYRVGPAEVDSLRRGLVGMARLGRAAGAEQLVALGAPAAWFGLDGHPAGGEAAAFEAYLERLARFDFSPNRGIVFSAHQMGTARMGREPGEHPCDERGRVRLEAGGRLVQGLYVADTSLFPTAIGVNPMMTAMVLSRRVSRTVIAEG
;
A
#
# COMPACT_ATOMS: atom_id res chain seq x y z
N MET A 1 8.73 22.44 14.73
CA MET A 1 9.22 21.43 15.70
C MET A 1 8.01 20.61 16.08
N THR A 2 7.89 19.40 15.57
CA THR A 2 6.90 18.43 16.06
C THR A 2 7.29 18.09 17.49
N GLU A 3 6.47 18.48 18.46
CA GLU A 3 6.68 18.09 19.86
C GLU A 3 6.69 16.56 19.93
N ALA A 4 7.77 16.02 20.46
CA ALA A 4 7.89 14.60 20.73
C ALA A 4 6.76 14.19 21.67
N ARG A 5 5.82 13.36 21.20
CA ARG A 5 4.76 12.83 22.06
C ARG A 5 5.38 11.95 23.15
N PRO A 6 5.11 12.21 24.43
CA PRO A 6 5.47 11.26 25.48
C PRO A 6 4.79 9.92 25.16
N ILE A 7 5.58 8.84 25.21
CA ILE A 7 5.07 7.50 24.94
C ILE A 7 4.46 6.99 26.23
N GLU A 8 3.14 6.90 26.25
CA GLU A 8 2.41 6.32 27.37
C GLU A 8 2.30 4.80 27.19
N ARG A 9 2.51 4.10 28.29
CA ARG A 9 2.29 2.65 28.37
C ARG A 9 0.83 2.33 28.04
N PRO A 10 0.54 1.45 27.06
CA PRO A 10 -0.84 1.11 26.75
C PRO A 10 -1.48 0.29 27.87
N ALA A 11 -2.75 0.56 28.15
CA ALA A 11 -3.50 -0.13 29.19
C ALA A 11 -3.67 -1.63 28.88
N GLY A 12 -3.70 -2.46 29.92
CA GLY A 12 -3.96 -3.90 29.76
C GLY A 12 -2.75 -4.76 29.36
N TRP A 13 -1.55 -4.18 29.25
CA TRP A 13 -0.30 -4.92 29.05
C TRP A 13 0.38 -5.22 30.39
N SER A 14 0.78 -6.49 30.60
CA SER A 14 1.55 -6.89 31.78
C SER A 14 3.03 -6.49 31.64
N ASP A 15 3.72 -6.33 32.78
CA ASP A 15 5.17 -6.06 32.79
C ASP A 15 5.95 -7.19 32.08
N GLY A 16 5.47 -8.44 32.23
CA GLY A 16 6.07 -9.58 31.56
C GLY A 16 5.96 -9.52 30.04
N GLU A 17 4.80 -9.14 29.48
CA GLU A 17 4.61 -8.99 28.04
C GLU A 17 5.48 -7.87 27.48
N LEU A 18 5.56 -6.71 28.16
CA LEU A 18 6.41 -5.59 27.74
C LEU A 18 7.90 -5.94 27.86
N ALA A 19 8.30 -6.65 28.90
CA ALA A 19 9.68 -7.11 29.04
C ALA A 19 10.08 -8.09 27.92
N THR A 20 9.17 -9.00 27.53
CA THR A 20 9.39 -9.92 26.41
C THR A 20 9.48 -9.17 25.08
N LEU A 21 8.64 -8.15 24.85
CA LEU A 21 8.74 -7.28 23.68
C LEU A 21 10.06 -6.50 23.66
N ALA A 22 10.53 -6.02 24.80
CA ALA A 22 11.80 -5.32 24.89
C ALA A 22 12.99 -6.23 24.55
N GLU A 23 12.99 -7.49 25.01
CA GLU A 23 14.03 -8.45 24.65
C GLU A 23 13.97 -8.86 23.17
N LEU A 24 12.79 -9.00 22.60
CA LEU A 24 12.64 -9.19 21.16
C LEU A 24 13.19 -7.98 20.39
N ALA A 25 12.85 -6.76 20.83
CA ALA A 25 13.31 -5.53 20.20
C ALA A 25 14.83 -5.39 20.26
N GLU A 26 15.44 -5.71 21.40
CA GLU A 26 16.89 -5.70 21.58
C GLU A 26 17.60 -6.77 20.73
N THR A 27 16.97 -7.95 20.59
CA THR A 27 17.49 -9.04 19.76
C THR A 27 17.45 -8.70 18.28
N PHE A 28 16.41 -8.03 17.79
CA PHE A 28 16.36 -7.63 16.38
C PHE A 28 17.28 -6.45 16.06
N VAL A 29 17.30 -5.42 16.91
CA VAL A 29 18.12 -4.22 16.74
C VAL A 29 18.53 -3.70 18.13
N ARG A 30 19.84 -3.52 18.38
CA ARG A 30 20.33 -3.02 19.67
C ARG A 30 19.91 -1.60 19.98
N GLY A 31 19.69 -1.31 21.26
CA GLY A 31 19.39 0.01 21.82
C GLY A 31 17.93 0.43 21.71
N GLY A 32 17.44 1.22 22.65
CA GLY A 32 16.07 1.75 22.63
C GLY A 32 14.96 0.72 22.85
N ALA A 33 15.25 -0.44 23.42
CA ALA A 33 14.35 -1.60 23.53
C ALA A 33 13.04 -1.29 24.26
N LEU A 34 13.08 -0.56 25.36
CA LEU A 34 11.88 -0.24 26.16
C LEU A 34 10.91 0.65 25.38
N ARG A 35 11.43 1.72 24.74
CA ARG A 35 10.62 2.60 23.90
C ARG A 35 9.96 1.83 22.76
N ARG A 36 10.73 0.99 22.05
CA ARG A 36 10.20 0.15 20.97
C ARG A 36 9.17 -0.87 21.45
N ALA A 37 9.32 -1.42 22.65
CA ALA A 37 8.33 -2.32 23.23
C ALA A 37 6.99 -1.63 23.47
N VAL A 38 7.01 -0.38 23.97
CA VAL A 38 5.79 0.40 24.16
C VAL A 38 5.13 0.74 22.81
N LEU A 39 5.90 1.22 21.83
CA LEU A 39 5.38 1.51 20.48
C LEU A 39 4.82 0.25 19.81
N ALA A 40 5.50 -0.90 19.96
CA ALA A 40 5.02 -2.16 19.42
C ALA A 40 3.72 -2.62 20.10
N ALA A 41 3.60 -2.43 21.40
CA ALA A 41 2.38 -2.73 22.14
C ALA A 41 1.21 -1.85 21.68
N GLN A 42 1.43 -0.54 21.49
CA GLN A 42 0.44 0.38 20.92
C GLN A 42 0.02 -0.04 19.51
N ALA A 43 0.98 -0.40 18.64
CA ALA A 43 0.71 -0.86 17.29
C ALA A 43 -0.09 -2.19 17.28
N ILE A 44 0.22 -3.12 18.18
CA ILE A 44 -0.51 -4.39 18.32
C ILE A 44 -1.97 -4.13 18.76
N ASP A 45 -2.22 -3.17 19.63
CA ASP A 45 -3.58 -2.83 20.08
C ASP A 45 -4.45 -2.21 18.97
N GLN A 46 -3.84 -1.66 17.92
CA GLN A 46 -4.52 -1.13 16.73
C GLN A 46 -4.94 -2.22 15.73
N LEU A 47 -4.40 -3.44 15.86
CA LEU A 47 -4.76 -4.56 15.00
C LEU A 47 -6.19 -5.05 15.27
N GLU A 48 -6.74 -5.81 14.32
CA GLU A 48 -7.97 -6.56 14.55
C GLU A 48 -7.88 -7.37 15.87
N PRO A 49 -8.88 -7.33 16.76
CA PRO A 49 -8.79 -7.92 18.11
C PRO A 49 -8.34 -9.37 18.16
N SER A 50 -8.64 -10.16 17.13
CA SER A 50 -8.20 -11.55 17.04
C SER A 50 -6.71 -11.67 16.72
N GLN A 51 -6.17 -10.80 15.87
CA GLN A 51 -4.75 -10.74 15.51
C GLN A 51 -3.92 -10.22 16.70
N ALA A 52 -4.38 -9.17 17.38
CA ALA A 52 -3.76 -8.65 18.59
C ALA A 52 -3.65 -9.75 19.67
N ARG A 53 -4.75 -10.49 19.91
CA ARG A 53 -4.75 -11.62 20.87
C ARG A 53 -3.76 -12.72 20.46
N GLN A 54 -3.64 -13.03 19.17
CA GLN A 54 -2.68 -14.03 18.68
C GLN A 54 -1.23 -13.61 18.94
N LEU A 55 -0.86 -12.37 18.69
CA LEU A 55 0.50 -11.88 18.94
C LEU A 55 0.81 -11.84 20.44
N ARG A 56 -0.12 -11.41 21.27
CA ARG A 56 0.03 -11.46 22.74
C ARG A 56 0.14 -12.90 23.26
N LEU A 57 -0.60 -13.85 22.68
CA LEU A 57 -0.45 -15.27 23.00
C LEU A 57 0.96 -15.78 22.66
N VAL A 58 1.50 -15.37 21.52
CA VAL A 58 2.87 -15.74 21.13
C VAL A 58 3.89 -15.24 22.15
N LEU A 59 3.79 -13.99 22.63
CA LEU A 59 4.67 -13.47 23.68
C LEU A 59 4.65 -14.32 24.95
N ARG A 60 3.47 -14.80 25.36
CA ARG A 60 3.32 -15.71 26.53
C ARG A 60 3.90 -17.10 26.24
N LEU A 61 3.71 -17.61 25.03
CA LEU A 61 4.18 -18.94 24.64
C LEU A 61 5.71 -19.02 24.62
N ILE A 62 6.43 -18.02 24.12
CA ILE A 62 7.90 -18.02 24.08
C ILE A 62 8.53 -17.91 25.47
N GLU A 63 7.78 -17.42 26.46
CA GLU A 63 8.19 -17.41 27.88
C GLU A 63 7.82 -18.69 28.62
N SER A 64 6.95 -19.51 28.06
CA SER A 64 6.49 -20.74 28.69
C SER A 64 7.46 -21.91 28.47
N ARG A 65 8.15 -22.35 29.52
CA ARG A 65 9.07 -23.51 29.47
C ARG A 65 8.39 -24.78 28.93
N PRO A 66 7.18 -25.18 29.38
CA PRO A 66 6.49 -26.34 28.81
C PRO A 66 6.14 -26.17 27.34
N ALA A 67 5.71 -24.95 26.91
CA ALA A 67 5.42 -24.68 25.52
C ALA A 67 6.69 -24.75 24.66
N ASN A 68 7.81 -24.20 25.11
CA ASN A 68 9.09 -24.26 24.42
C ASN A 68 9.58 -25.71 24.25
N LEU A 69 9.43 -26.57 25.26
CA LEU A 69 9.74 -28.00 25.19
C LEU A 69 8.85 -28.69 24.13
N ALA A 70 7.53 -28.50 24.20
CA ALA A 70 6.57 -29.08 23.26
C ALA A 70 6.81 -28.60 21.81
N LEU A 71 7.30 -27.38 21.65
CA LEU A 71 7.62 -26.78 20.36
C LEU A 71 9.04 -27.11 19.86
N GLY A 72 9.82 -27.93 20.61
CA GLY A 72 11.19 -28.28 20.25
C GLY A 72 12.17 -27.09 20.29
N ALA A 73 11.87 -26.08 21.10
CA ALA A 73 12.67 -24.87 21.25
C ALA A 73 13.57 -24.88 22.51
N GLY A 74 13.57 -25.99 23.27
CA GLY A 74 14.29 -26.15 24.54
C GLY A 74 13.37 -25.95 25.75
N VAL A 75 13.95 -25.93 26.94
CA VAL A 75 13.22 -25.79 28.23
C VAL A 75 13.36 -24.40 28.86
N THR A 76 14.05 -23.48 28.19
CA THR A 76 14.39 -22.15 28.72
C THR A 76 13.39 -21.11 28.20
N ALA A 77 12.94 -20.20 29.04
CA ALA A 77 12.13 -19.04 28.62
C ALA A 77 12.98 -18.11 27.73
N PHE A 78 12.34 -17.41 26.79
CA PHE A 78 13.05 -16.57 25.81
C PHE A 78 13.96 -15.53 26.49
N ARG A 79 13.47 -14.87 27.53
CA ARG A 79 14.22 -13.85 28.27
C ARG A 79 15.42 -14.43 29.04
N ASP A 80 15.38 -15.69 29.42
CA ASP A 80 16.48 -16.39 30.14
C ASP A 80 17.59 -16.88 29.19
N LEU A 81 17.40 -16.78 27.87
CA LEU A 81 18.41 -17.16 26.88
C LEU A 81 19.50 -16.08 26.76
N ASP A 82 20.74 -16.49 26.48
CA ASP A 82 21.77 -15.55 26.06
C ASP A 82 21.47 -14.96 24.67
N PRO A 83 22.09 -13.82 24.30
CA PRO A 83 21.81 -13.15 23.03
C PRO A 83 21.91 -14.05 21.78
N THR A 84 22.96 -14.85 21.66
CA THR A 84 23.17 -15.77 20.54
C THR A 84 22.12 -16.90 20.50
N ALA A 85 21.69 -17.36 21.67
CA ALA A 85 20.62 -18.35 21.77
C ALA A 85 19.26 -17.77 21.37
N ARG A 86 18.97 -16.50 21.69
CA ARG A 86 17.77 -15.77 21.25
C ARG A 86 17.73 -15.64 19.72
N GLU A 87 18.85 -15.26 19.09
CA GLU A 87 18.97 -15.19 17.64
C GLU A 87 18.67 -16.53 16.99
N ARG A 88 19.29 -17.62 17.45
CA ARG A 88 19.03 -18.97 16.97
C ARG A 88 17.58 -19.40 17.17
N TYR A 89 16.97 -19.01 18.29
CA TYR A 89 15.55 -19.27 18.56
C TYR A 89 14.66 -18.63 17.51
N LEU A 90 14.86 -17.34 17.22
CA LEU A 90 14.09 -16.60 16.23
C LEU A 90 14.29 -17.13 14.80
N LEU A 91 15.52 -17.46 14.40
CA LEU A 91 15.81 -18.03 13.08
C LEU A 91 15.14 -19.41 12.87
N ARG A 92 15.07 -20.24 13.93
CA ARG A 92 14.30 -21.50 13.87
C ARG A 92 12.82 -21.26 13.61
N TRP A 93 12.26 -20.16 14.11
CA TRP A 93 10.87 -19.77 13.84
C TRP A 93 10.72 -19.28 12.41
N GLY A 94 11.60 -18.41 11.95
CA GLY A 94 11.61 -17.90 10.57
C GLY A 94 11.75 -18.99 9.51
N SER A 95 12.57 -20.04 9.79
CA SER A 95 12.79 -21.17 8.90
C SER A 95 11.82 -22.35 9.11
N SER A 96 10.91 -22.29 10.08
CA SER A 96 9.99 -23.38 10.46
C SER A 96 9.11 -23.85 9.30
N ARG A 97 8.79 -25.16 9.28
CA ARG A 97 7.76 -25.73 8.40
C ARG A 97 6.35 -25.27 8.81
N LEU A 98 6.13 -24.92 10.08
CA LEU A 98 4.84 -24.45 10.59
C LEU A 98 4.61 -22.98 10.21
N ALA A 99 3.57 -22.72 9.40
CA ALA A 99 3.22 -21.38 8.93
C ALA A 99 3.02 -20.37 10.09
N LEU A 100 2.38 -20.81 11.18
CA LEU A 100 2.12 -19.96 12.35
C LEU A 100 3.41 -19.40 12.98
N ARG A 101 4.49 -20.20 13.07
CA ARG A 101 5.79 -19.75 13.59
C ARG A 101 6.41 -18.71 12.66
N ARG A 102 6.39 -18.97 11.36
CA ARG A 102 6.90 -18.00 10.36
C ARG A 102 6.12 -16.71 10.41
N SER A 103 4.80 -16.79 10.52
CA SER A 103 3.94 -15.61 10.64
C SER A 103 4.26 -14.79 11.89
N ALA A 104 4.43 -15.43 13.04
CA ALA A 104 4.82 -14.77 14.27
C ALA A 104 6.22 -14.12 14.17
N TYR A 105 7.21 -14.85 13.64
CA TYR A 105 8.55 -14.30 13.40
C TYR A 105 8.49 -13.07 12.51
N GLN A 106 7.81 -13.16 11.37
CA GLN A 106 7.71 -12.05 10.43
C GLN A 106 6.95 -10.85 11.00
N ALA A 107 5.90 -11.08 11.78
CA ALA A 107 5.16 -10.00 12.43
C ALA A 107 6.06 -9.19 13.38
N PHE A 108 6.77 -9.86 14.30
CA PHE A 108 7.68 -9.16 15.22
C PHE A 108 8.90 -8.58 14.52
N LYS A 109 9.51 -9.31 13.59
CA LYS A 109 10.66 -8.82 12.81
C LYS A 109 10.30 -7.56 12.04
N LYS A 110 9.22 -7.57 11.28
CA LYS A 110 8.78 -6.42 10.50
C LYS A 110 8.48 -5.22 11.40
N LEU A 111 7.68 -5.42 12.45
CA LEU A 111 7.27 -4.36 13.35
C LEU A 111 8.46 -3.75 14.10
N LEU A 112 9.29 -4.58 14.75
CA LEU A 112 10.37 -4.09 15.62
C LEU A 112 11.54 -3.51 14.82
N CYS A 113 11.87 -4.06 13.63
CA CYS A 113 12.86 -3.45 12.74
C CYS A 113 12.33 -2.13 12.15
N PHE A 114 11.06 -2.06 11.75
CA PHE A 114 10.44 -0.81 11.30
C PHE A 114 10.55 0.27 12.38
N LEU A 115 10.05 -0.01 13.57
CA LEU A 115 10.06 0.94 14.69
C LEU A 115 11.48 1.41 15.06
N ALA A 116 12.49 0.53 14.96
CA ALA A 116 13.85 0.90 15.25
C ALA A 116 14.38 2.02 14.34
N PHE A 117 13.98 2.01 13.08
CA PHE A 117 14.48 2.96 12.08
C PHE A 117 13.47 4.04 11.68
N ALA A 118 12.18 3.85 11.94
CA ALA A 118 11.14 4.83 11.62
C ALA A 118 10.87 5.83 12.75
N ASP A 119 11.07 5.44 14.02
CA ASP A 119 10.81 6.30 15.18
C ASP A 119 11.86 7.43 15.29
N PRO A 120 11.46 8.70 15.22
CA PRO A 120 12.40 9.83 15.39
C PRO A 120 12.92 9.99 16.83
N GLY A 121 12.46 9.16 17.78
CA GLY A 121 12.83 9.29 19.19
C GLY A 121 12.22 10.51 19.87
N GLU A 122 12.62 10.76 21.11
CA GLU A 122 12.10 11.89 21.92
C GLU A 122 12.66 13.25 21.48
N THR A 123 13.83 13.25 20.86
CA THR A 123 14.52 14.47 20.41
C THR A 123 14.20 14.86 18.96
N GLY A 124 13.37 14.08 18.28
CA GLY A 124 13.08 14.25 16.85
C GLY A 124 14.23 13.78 15.93
N THR A 125 15.22 13.07 16.50
CA THR A 125 16.35 12.48 15.76
C THR A 125 16.63 11.08 16.26
N ASN A 126 16.75 10.13 15.33
CA ASN A 126 17.10 8.74 15.63
C ASN A 126 18.62 8.55 15.44
N SER A 127 19.32 8.06 16.46
CA SER A 127 20.77 7.83 16.38
C SER A 127 21.18 6.86 15.27
N LEU A 128 20.31 5.91 14.92
CA LEU A 128 20.55 4.99 13.81
C LEU A 128 20.54 5.69 12.44
N TRP A 129 19.86 6.84 12.29
CA TRP A 129 19.88 7.60 11.05
C TRP A 129 21.27 8.16 10.73
N GLU A 130 22.01 8.61 11.75
CA GLU A 130 23.38 9.09 11.55
C GLU A 130 24.29 7.96 11.06
N THR A 131 24.16 6.76 11.62
CA THR A 131 25.00 5.60 11.23
C THR A 131 24.79 5.17 9.80
N ILE A 132 23.56 5.31 9.27
CA ILE A 132 23.21 4.97 7.90
C ILE A 132 23.27 6.18 6.95
N GLY A 133 23.62 7.37 7.44
CA GLY A 133 23.69 8.61 6.65
C GLY A 133 22.33 9.14 6.18
N TYR A 134 21.23 8.73 6.82
CA TYR A 134 19.90 9.25 6.54
C TYR A 134 19.66 10.58 7.25
N ARG A 135 19.07 11.52 6.53
CA ARG A 135 18.57 12.77 7.09
C ARG A 135 17.15 12.98 6.62
N PRO A 136 16.17 13.12 7.53
CA PRO A 136 14.81 13.49 7.15
C PRO A 136 14.84 14.80 6.35
N HIS A 137 14.12 14.81 5.26
CA HIS A 137 14.06 16.00 4.42
C HIS A 137 13.15 17.04 5.10
N ARG A 138 13.69 18.22 5.37
CA ARG A 138 12.98 19.35 6.01
C ARG A 138 12.93 20.51 5.03
N GLU A 139 12.29 20.37 3.89
CA GLU A 139 12.07 21.54 3.04
C GLU A 139 10.97 22.43 3.61
N ALA A 140 11.23 23.74 3.51
CA ALA A 140 10.17 24.71 3.72
C ALA A 140 9.09 24.55 2.65
N VAL A 141 7.83 24.64 3.04
CA VAL A 141 6.70 24.63 2.12
C VAL A 141 6.88 25.78 1.12
N SER A 142 7.06 25.45 -0.15
CA SER A 142 7.23 26.44 -1.22
C SER A 142 5.99 26.58 -2.11
N GLY A 143 5.03 25.67 -2.00
CA GLY A 143 3.86 25.55 -2.89
C GLY A 143 2.64 26.38 -2.52
N GLY A 144 2.76 27.34 -1.61
CA GLY A 144 1.61 28.11 -1.12
C GLY A 144 0.70 27.29 -0.19
N PRO A 145 -0.37 27.91 0.34
CA PRO A 145 -1.31 27.25 1.25
C PRO A 145 -2.04 26.11 0.55
N THR A 146 -2.43 25.10 1.31
CA THR A 146 -3.30 24.02 0.85
C THR A 146 -4.60 24.59 0.29
N PRO A 147 -5.02 24.23 -0.93
CA PRO A 147 -6.07 24.95 -1.65
C PRO A 147 -7.49 24.72 -1.15
N ILE A 148 -7.70 23.77 -0.23
CA ILE A 148 -9.02 23.46 0.34
C ILE A 148 -9.06 23.75 1.84
N ARG A 149 -10.28 23.98 2.34
CA ARG A 149 -10.59 24.02 3.77
C ARG A 149 -11.71 23.04 4.07
N PRO A 150 -11.54 22.12 5.02
CA PRO A 150 -12.62 21.25 5.48
C PRO A 150 -13.80 22.05 6.04
N VAL A 151 -14.98 21.43 6.01
CA VAL A 151 -16.17 21.99 6.63
C VAL A 151 -16.04 21.91 8.14
N GLU A 152 -16.31 23.05 8.81
CA GLU A 152 -16.51 23.06 10.25
C GLU A 152 -17.94 22.56 10.55
N LEU A 153 -18.02 21.41 11.20
CA LEU A 153 -19.29 20.84 11.64
C LEU A 153 -19.74 21.51 12.96
N SER A 154 -21.06 21.64 13.17
CA SER A 154 -21.59 22.11 14.44
C SER A 154 -21.01 21.30 15.62
N ALA A 155 -20.58 21.98 16.66
CA ALA A 155 -20.07 21.35 17.89
C ALA A 155 -21.16 20.60 18.66
N THR A 156 -22.44 20.83 18.35
CA THR A 156 -23.61 20.24 19.04
C THR A 156 -24.44 19.39 18.09
N GLY A 157 -25.11 18.41 18.62
CA GLY A 157 -26.01 17.50 17.91
C GLY A 157 -25.41 16.10 17.68
N ASP A 158 -26.22 15.09 17.95
CA ASP A 158 -25.96 13.68 17.61
C ASP A 158 -27.29 13.05 17.18
N PRO A 159 -27.47 12.73 15.90
CA PRO A 159 -26.55 12.90 14.81
C PRO A 159 -26.44 14.36 14.29
N VAL A 160 -25.24 14.71 13.82
CA VAL A 160 -25.03 15.87 12.93
C VAL A 160 -25.73 15.58 11.61
N ARG A 161 -26.37 16.58 10.99
CA ARG A 161 -27.11 16.39 9.72
C ARG A 161 -26.58 17.31 8.63
N LEU A 162 -26.38 16.74 7.45
CA LEU A 162 -26.09 17.45 6.22
C LEU A 162 -27.02 16.95 5.10
N ASP A 163 -27.14 17.74 4.06
CA ASP A 163 -27.83 17.38 2.81
C ASP A 163 -27.00 17.76 1.60
N ALA A 164 -27.17 17.05 0.49
CA ALA A 164 -26.56 17.32 -0.80
C ALA A 164 -27.33 16.61 -1.92
N ASP A 165 -27.10 17.01 -3.18
CA ASP A 165 -27.56 16.21 -4.33
C ASP A 165 -26.79 14.89 -4.40
N VAL A 166 -25.47 14.95 -4.12
CA VAL A 166 -24.60 13.78 -4.15
C VAL A 166 -23.69 13.74 -2.94
N VAL A 167 -23.62 12.57 -2.28
CA VAL A 167 -22.58 12.29 -1.27
C VAL A 167 -21.56 11.30 -1.84
N ILE A 168 -20.28 11.65 -1.72
CA ILE A 168 -19.15 10.84 -2.15
C ILE A 168 -18.43 10.28 -0.92
N VAL A 169 -18.24 8.98 -0.88
CA VAL A 169 -17.60 8.27 0.23
C VAL A 169 -16.17 7.91 -0.14
N GLY A 170 -15.22 8.66 0.40
CA GLY A 170 -13.79 8.57 0.08
C GLY A 170 -13.34 9.67 -0.88
N SER A 171 -12.21 10.28 -0.55
CA SER A 171 -11.62 11.43 -1.25
C SER A 171 -10.44 11.07 -2.16
N GLY A 172 -10.18 9.77 -2.39
CA GLY A 172 -9.06 9.25 -3.16
C GLY A 172 -9.14 9.56 -4.66
N ALA A 173 -8.39 8.81 -5.48
CA ALA A 173 -8.27 9.02 -6.92
C ALA A 173 -9.63 9.13 -7.62
N GLY A 174 -10.54 8.19 -7.37
CA GLY A 174 -11.86 8.21 -7.96
C GLY A 174 -12.79 9.26 -7.36
N GLY A 175 -12.84 9.34 -6.02
CA GLY A 175 -13.72 10.28 -5.32
C GLY A 175 -13.39 11.75 -5.62
N GLY A 176 -12.10 12.08 -5.76
CA GLY A 176 -11.67 13.41 -6.18
C GLY A 176 -12.18 13.79 -7.56
N VAL A 177 -12.02 12.90 -8.55
CA VAL A 177 -12.54 13.12 -9.92
C VAL A 177 -14.06 13.25 -9.90
N MET A 178 -14.77 12.36 -9.20
CA MET A 178 -16.23 12.44 -9.06
C MET A 178 -16.66 13.79 -8.48
N ALA A 179 -15.99 14.26 -7.42
CA ALA A 179 -16.31 15.54 -6.80
C ALA A 179 -16.16 16.72 -7.78
N ALA A 180 -15.06 16.74 -8.55
CA ALA A 180 -14.82 17.79 -9.53
C ALA A 180 -15.86 17.78 -10.67
N GLU A 181 -16.11 16.61 -11.27
CA GLU A 181 -17.04 16.48 -12.40
C GLU A 181 -18.48 16.84 -11.98
N LEU A 182 -18.93 16.38 -10.82
CA LEU A 182 -20.27 16.66 -10.31
C LEU A 182 -20.45 18.14 -9.92
N ALA A 183 -19.44 18.73 -9.27
CA ALA A 183 -19.46 20.16 -8.95
C ALA A 183 -19.44 21.03 -10.23
N ARG A 184 -18.68 20.65 -11.26
CA ARG A 184 -18.69 21.31 -12.58
C ARG A 184 -20.08 21.22 -13.25
N ALA A 185 -20.82 20.14 -12.99
CA ALA A 185 -22.19 19.96 -13.47
C ALA A 185 -23.24 20.70 -12.62
N GLY A 186 -22.80 21.53 -11.63
CA GLY A 186 -23.68 22.32 -10.79
C GLY A 186 -24.37 21.57 -9.65
N ARG A 187 -23.92 20.34 -9.34
CA ARG A 187 -24.47 19.57 -8.21
C ARG A 187 -23.90 20.04 -6.88
N SER A 188 -24.71 20.05 -5.84
CA SER A 188 -24.23 20.19 -4.46
C SER A 188 -23.59 18.87 -4.04
N VAL A 189 -22.32 18.91 -3.63
CA VAL A 189 -21.51 17.73 -3.32
C VAL A 189 -21.00 17.76 -1.90
N VAL A 190 -21.12 16.65 -1.18
CA VAL A 190 -20.44 16.38 0.10
C VAL A 190 -19.50 15.21 -0.08
N VAL A 191 -18.22 15.39 0.26
CA VAL A 191 -17.20 14.35 0.26
C VAL A 191 -16.89 13.99 1.70
N LEU A 192 -17.06 12.71 2.08
CA LEU A 192 -16.73 12.17 3.39
C LEU A 192 -15.44 11.36 3.29
N GLU A 193 -14.42 11.73 4.09
CA GLU A 193 -13.16 11.02 4.17
C GLU A 193 -12.96 10.44 5.57
N ALA A 194 -12.60 9.17 5.66
CA ALA A 194 -12.37 8.49 6.94
C ALA A 194 -11.07 8.95 7.63
N GLY A 195 -10.08 9.35 6.86
CA GLY A 195 -8.81 9.87 7.36
C GLY A 195 -8.82 11.36 7.63
N PRO A 196 -7.76 11.87 8.31
CA PRO A 196 -7.64 13.28 8.66
C PRO A 196 -7.36 14.16 7.44
N PHE A 197 -7.64 15.45 7.60
CA PHE A 197 -7.10 16.49 6.74
C PHE A 197 -5.73 16.93 7.30
N ILE A 198 -4.69 16.80 6.49
CA ILE A 198 -3.35 17.25 6.83
C ILE A 198 -2.92 18.27 5.77
N PRO A 199 -2.86 19.56 6.12
CA PRO A 199 -2.37 20.57 5.19
C PRO A 199 -0.88 20.30 4.89
N GLU A 200 -0.42 20.70 3.72
CA GLU A 200 0.94 20.39 3.25
C GLU A 200 2.02 20.96 4.17
N THR A 201 1.71 22.06 4.88
CA THR A 201 2.58 22.64 5.91
C THR A 201 2.79 21.76 7.15
N GLU A 202 1.89 20.80 7.35
CA GLU A 202 1.87 19.91 8.53
C GLU A 202 2.15 18.45 8.15
N MET A 203 2.48 18.18 6.88
CA MET A 203 2.82 16.83 6.44
C MET A 203 4.05 16.31 7.18
N PRO A 204 4.04 15.04 7.60
CA PRO A 204 5.12 14.44 8.36
C PRO A 204 6.46 14.45 7.61
N THR A 205 7.56 14.48 8.37
CA THR A 205 8.92 14.35 7.83
C THR A 205 9.56 13.02 8.19
N ASP A 206 8.88 12.18 8.97
CA ASP A 206 9.34 10.86 9.39
C ASP A 206 8.30 9.77 9.07
N GLU A 207 8.80 8.54 8.94
CA GLU A 207 7.98 7.39 8.54
C GLU A 207 6.93 7.03 9.58
N LEU A 208 7.30 7.01 10.87
CA LEU A 208 6.38 6.56 11.92
C LEU A 208 5.14 7.44 11.98
N THR A 209 5.32 8.76 11.99
CA THR A 209 4.21 9.72 12.01
C THR A 209 3.38 9.65 10.72
N ALA A 210 4.05 9.48 9.56
CA ALA A 210 3.35 9.36 8.28
C ALA A 210 2.50 8.07 8.22
N PHE A 211 3.05 6.94 8.63
CA PHE A 211 2.33 5.67 8.64
C PHE A 211 1.16 5.69 9.61
N ASP A 212 1.35 6.24 10.80
CA ASP A 212 0.30 6.37 11.81
C ASP A 212 -0.87 7.27 11.35
N ARG A 213 -0.58 8.40 10.71
CA ARG A 213 -1.60 9.42 10.41
C ARG A 213 -2.19 9.35 9.00
N MET A 214 -1.47 8.79 8.02
CA MET A 214 -1.82 8.90 6.60
C MET A 214 -2.12 7.56 5.93
N TYR A 215 -1.80 6.45 6.57
CA TYR A 215 -2.00 5.12 5.99
C TYR A 215 -3.13 4.36 6.68
N LEU A 216 -3.80 3.53 5.89
CA LEU A 216 -4.88 2.67 6.35
C LEU A 216 -4.39 1.75 7.47
N ASP A 217 -5.18 1.68 8.54
CA ASP A 217 -4.87 0.88 9.72
C ASP A 217 -3.43 1.16 10.23
N HIS A 218 -3.01 2.44 10.22
CA HIS A 218 -1.69 2.91 10.69
C HIS A 218 -0.50 2.25 9.96
N GLY A 219 -0.70 1.85 8.69
CA GLY A 219 0.30 1.13 7.89
C GLY A 219 0.47 -0.35 8.23
N LEU A 220 -0.39 -0.90 9.10
CA LEU A 220 -0.32 -2.29 9.56
C LEU A 220 -1.18 -3.25 8.72
N THR A 221 -1.82 -2.75 7.66
CA THR A 221 -2.68 -3.56 6.79
C THR A 221 -1.89 -4.70 6.14
N SER A 222 -2.42 -5.90 6.20
CA SER A 222 -1.85 -7.09 5.56
C SER A 222 -2.93 -8.12 5.21
N THR A 223 -2.56 -9.14 4.44
CA THR A 223 -3.40 -10.34 4.34
C THR A 223 -3.56 -10.99 5.72
N TRP A 224 -4.64 -11.76 5.91
CA TRP A 224 -4.99 -12.33 7.22
C TRP A 224 -3.90 -13.21 7.84
N ASP A 225 -3.10 -13.86 7.01
CA ASP A 225 -1.94 -14.67 7.41
C ASP A 225 -0.64 -13.87 7.56
N GLY A 226 -0.67 -12.55 7.35
CA GLY A 226 0.49 -11.66 7.41
C GLY A 226 1.50 -11.85 6.29
N ALA A 227 1.17 -12.63 5.24
CA ALA A 227 2.12 -12.98 4.19
C ALA A 227 2.42 -11.80 3.25
N ILE A 228 1.42 -10.96 2.95
CA ILE A 228 1.55 -9.80 2.07
C ILE A 228 1.28 -8.54 2.89
N SER A 229 2.26 -7.64 2.96
CA SER A 229 2.08 -6.30 3.53
C SER A 229 1.41 -5.38 2.50
N ILE A 230 0.39 -4.64 2.91
CA ILE A 230 -0.44 -3.82 2.02
C ILE A 230 -0.34 -2.35 2.42
N LEU A 231 0.02 -1.50 1.47
CA LEU A 231 0.05 -0.05 1.65
C LEU A 231 -1.17 0.58 0.98
N ALA A 232 -1.92 1.37 1.72
CA ALA A 232 -3.06 2.13 1.23
C ALA A 232 -3.17 3.45 2.01
N GLY A 233 -3.53 4.54 1.34
CA GLY A 233 -3.71 5.85 2.00
C GLY A 233 -5.05 5.97 2.70
N ALA A 234 -5.07 6.61 3.87
CA ALA A 234 -6.25 6.98 4.64
C ALA A 234 -6.09 8.42 5.16
N VAL A 235 -6.21 9.37 4.28
CA VAL A 235 -6.04 10.82 4.50
C VAL A 235 -6.83 11.54 3.42
N VAL A 236 -7.20 12.80 3.59
CA VAL A 236 -7.84 13.56 2.51
C VAL A 236 -6.97 13.55 1.25
N GLY A 237 -7.56 13.15 0.13
CA GLY A 237 -6.88 12.80 -1.12
C GLY A 237 -6.54 11.29 -1.23
N GLY A 238 -6.76 10.51 -0.18
CA GLY A 238 -6.56 9.05 -0.17
C GLY A 238 -5.15 8.64 -0.61
N GLY A 239 -5.07 7.56 -1.37
CA GLY A 239 -3.81 7.05 -1.91
C GLY A 239 -3.03 8.04 -2.77
N THR A 240 -3.69 9.05 -3.40
CA THR A 240 -3.00 10.05 -4.22
C THR A 240 -2.12 10.99 -3.40
N THR A 241 -2.39 11.12 -2.09
CA THR A 241 -1.59 11.93 -1.18
C THR A 241 -0.28 11.24 -0.81
N VAL A 242 -0.28 9.91 -0.65
CA VAL A 242 0.89 9.13 -0.19
C VAL A 242 1.58 8.31 -1.29
N ASN A 243 1.02 8.20 -2.49
CA ASN A 243 1.61 7.45 -3.60
C ASN A 243 2.90 8.10 -4.14
N TRP A 244 3.57 7.39 -5.06
CA TRP A 244 4.84 7.82 -5.63
C TRP A 244 4.70 8.62 -6.93
N SER A 245 3.49 9.14 -7.20
CA SER A 245 3.16 10.00 -8.36
C SER A 245 3.29 9.33 -9.74
N THR A 246 3.29 8.03 -9.82
CA THR A 246 3.47 7.27 -11.05
C THR A 246 2.20 7.28 -11.90
N CYS A 247 2.31 7.70 -13.16
CA CYS A 247 1.23 7.80 -14.13
C CYS A 247 1.51 6.89 -15.35
N ILE A 248 1.35 5.58 -15.17
CA ILE A 248 1.49 4.61 -16.27
C ILE A 248 0.09 4.26 -16.79
N PRO A 249 -0.19 4.42 -18.08
CA PRO A 249 -1.47 4.06 -18.67
C PRO A 249 -1.66 2.55 -18.70
N VAL A 250 -2.92 2.11 -18.48
CA VAL A 250 -3.30 0.70 -18.67
C VAL A 250 -3.08 0.28 -20.13
N GLN A 251 -2.57 -0.94 -20.32
CA GLN A 251 -2.23 -1.45 -21.64
C GLN A 251 -3.48 -1.76 -22.48
N GLY A 252 -3.33 -1.68 -23.79
CA GLY A 252 -4.44 -1.88 -24.75
C GLY A 252 -5.05 -3.27 -24.69
N ASP A 253 -4.26 -4.32 -24.44
CA ASP A 253 -4.73 -5.71 -24.28
C ASP A 253 -5.69 -5.87 -23.09
N VAL A 254 -5.43 -5.17 -21.99
CA VAL A 254 -6.32 -5.17 -20.81
C VAL A 254 -7.65 -4.51 -21.15
N ARG A 255 -7.61 -3.35 -21.83
CA ARG A 255 -8.81 -2.62 -22.22
C ARG A 255 -9.65 -3.40 -23.24
N ALA A 256 -9.00 -4.05 -24.21
CA ALA A 256 -9.67 -4.92 -25.17
C ALA A 256 -10.33 -6.12 -24.48
N SER A 257 -9.66 -6.77 -23.50
CA SER A 257 -10.28 -7.82 -22.69
C SER A 257 -11.48 -7.29 -21.89
N TRP A 258 -11.39 -6.10 -21.29
CA TRP A 258 -12.51 -5.50 -20.56
C TRP A 258 -13.72 -5.21 -21.44
N ALA A 259 -13.49 -4.72 -22.66
CA ALA A 259 -14.56 -4.49 -23.63
C ALA A 259 -15.21 -5.80 -24.07
N HIS A 260 -14.41 -6.80 -24.44
CA HIS A 260 -14.89 -8.08 -24.98
C HIS A 260 -15.45 -9.00 -23.89
N ASP A 261 -14.65 -9.28 -22.82
CA ASP A 261 -14.98 -10.34 -21.85
C ASP A 261 -15.93 -9.86 -20.75
N HIS A 262 -15.90 -8.55 -20.42
CA HIS A 262 -16.72 -7.95 -19.37
C HIS A 262 -17.81 -7.00 -19.90
N GLY A 263 -17.84 -6.76 -21.21
CA GLY A 263 -18.84 -5.92 -21.87
C GLY A 263 -18.75 -4.45 -21.53
N LEU A 264 -17.54 -3.92 -21.31
CA LEU A 264 -17.30 -2.50 -21.06
C LEU A 264 -17.13 -1.75 -22.39
N ASP A 265 -18.22 -1.55 -23.11
CA ASP A 265 -18.21 -0.92 -24.43
C ASP A 265 -17.51 0.44 -24.41
N GLY A 266 -16.57 0.67 -25.35
CA GLY A 266 -15.83 1.91 -25.53
C GLY A 266 -14.66 2.12 -24.57
N VAL A 267 -14.37 1.18 -23.65
CA VAL A 267 -13.20 1.28 -22.78
C VAL A 267 -11.88 1.09 -23.54
N ASP A 268 -11.91 0.41 -24.66
CA ASP A 268 -10.79 0.21 -25.59
C ASP A 268 -10.77 1.27 -26.71
N GLY A 269 -11.76 2.16 -26.77
CA GLY A 269 -11.97 3.16 -27.80
C GLY A 269 -11.32 4.52 -27.51
N PRO A 270 -11.52 5.48 -28.44
CA PRO A 270 -10.92 6.82 -28.37
C PRO A 270 -11.45 7.65 -27.19
N GLU A 271 -12.65 7.38 -26.67
CA GLU A 271 -13.22 8.11 -25.54
C GLU A 271 -12.38 7.92 -24.28
N PHE A 272 -11.91 6.69 -24.02
CA PHE A 272 -11.02 6.41 -22.89
C PHE A 272 -9.70 7.20 -22.98
N GLU A 273 -9.12 7.27 -24.18
CA GLU A 273 -7.88 8.03 -24.41
C GLU A 273 -8.11 9.54 -24.28
N ALA A 274 -9.27 10.04 -24.72
CA ALA A 274 -9.64 11.43 -24.54
C ALA A 274 -9.80 11.80 -23.05
N ASP A 275 -10.46 10.95 -22.26
CA ASP A 275 -10.57 11.13 -20.82
C ASP A 275 -9.21 11.10 -20.13
N ARG A 276 -8.34 10.15 -20.50
CA ARG A 276 -6.97 10.07 -20.00
C ARG A 276 -6.20 11.36 -20.29
N ALA A 277 -6.26 11.86 -21.51
CA ALA A 277 -5.56 13.09 -21.91
C ALA A 277 -6.07 14.33 -21.17
N VAL A 278 -7.36 14.40 -20.83
CA VAL A 278 -7.91 15.47 -19.97
C VAL A 278 -7.29 15.39 -18.59
N LEU A 279 -7.33 14.21 -17.96
CA LEU A 279 -6.79 14.00 -16.62
C LEU A 279 -5.29 14.23 -16.54
N GLU A 280 -4.52 13.82 -17.54
CA GLU A 280 -3.08 14.09 -17.62
C GLU A 280 -2.79 15.60 -17.63
N ARG A 281 -3.57 16.39 -18.37
CA ARG A 281 -3.45 17.86 -18.35
C ARG A 281 -3.84 18.46 -17.00
N GLU A 282 -4.96 18.02 -16.40
CA GLU A 282 -5.42 18.50 -15.09
C GLU A 282 -4.42 18.20 -13.97
N LEU A 283 -3.72 17.07 -14.06
CA LEU A 283 -2.69 16.65 -13.12
C LEU A 283 -1.28 17.17 -13.47
N GLY A 284 -1.11 17.90 -14.58
CA GLY A 284 0.19 18.37 -15.03
C GLY A 284 1.19 17.21 -15.21
N VAL A 285 0.75 16.09 -15.82
CA VAL A 285 1.60 14.90 -16.00
C VAL A 285 2.77 15.21 -16.91
N GLN A 286 3.99 14.95 -16.44
CA GLN A 286 5.25 15.25 -17.14
C GLN A 286 6.34 14.26 -16.72
N GLY A 287 7.48 14.30 -17.43
CA GLY A 287 8.67 13.51 -17.09
C GLY A 287 9.24 13.87 -15.70
N PRO A 288 10.10 13.03 -15.15
CA PRO A 288 10.80 13.33 -13.90
C PRO A 288 11.78 14.50 -14.10
N PRO A 289 11.94 15.40 -13.11
CA PRO A 289 12.90 16.50 -13.24
C PRO A 289 14.36 16.00 -13.27
N ASN A 290 14.65 14.93 -12.56
CA ASN A 290 15.94 14.25 -12.54
C ASN A 290 15.74 12.73 -12.43
N ILE A 291 16.74 11.98 -12.90
CA ILE A 291 16.79 10.53 -12.79
C ILE A 291 17.69 10.14 -11.60
N PRO A 292 17.13 9.67 -10.48
CA PRO A 292 17.94 9.24 -9.33
C PRO A 292 18.84 8.04 -9.66
N PRO A 293 19.94 7.82 -8.90
CA PRO A 293 20.88 6.72 -9.17
C PRO A 293 20.23 5.34 -9.25
N LYS A 294 19.21 5.05 -8.43
CA LYS A 294 18.47 3.78 -8.47
C LYS A 294 17.71 3.57 -9.77
N ASP A 295 17.12 4.63 -10.33
CA ASP A 295 16.40 4.59 -11.59
C ASP A 295 17.37 4.61 -12.80
N ALA A 296 18.44 5.38 -12.71
CA ALA A 296 19.52 5.36 -13.68
C ALA A 296 20.14 3.95 -13.83
N ALA A 297 20.19 3.16 -12.74
CA ALA A 297 20.61 1.76 -12.80
C ALA A 297 19.65 0.90 -13.63
N ILE A 298 18.32 1.13 -13.51
CA ILE A 298 17.32 0.43 -14.35
C ILE A 298 17.54 0.77 -15.83
N LEU A 299 17.69 2.07 -16.16
CA LEU A 299 17.90 2.52 -17.54
C LEU A 299 19.17 1.88 -18.14
N ARG A 300 20.29 1.92 -17.42
CA ARG A 300 21.57 1.33 -17.89
C ARG A 300 21.49 -0.19 -18.03
N GLY A 301 20.94 -0.87 -17.00
CA GLY A 301 20.88 -2.33 -16.99
C GLY A 301 19.96 -2.87 -18.08
N ALA A 302 18.78 -2.29 -18.25
CA ALA A 302 17.84 -2.68 -19.30
C ALA A 302 18.40 -2.39 -20.70
N ALA A 303 18.99 -1.21 -20.92
CA ALA A 303 19.64 -0.87 -22.20
C ALA A 303 20.77 -1.86 -22.55
N SER A 304 21.61 -2.24 -21.57
CA SER A 304 22.68 -3.21 -21.79
C SER A 304 22.16 -4.61 -22.14
N LEU A 305 20.94 -4.94 -21.76
CA LEU A 305 20.28 -6.20 -22.06
C LEU A 305 19.41 -6.16 -23.33
N GLY A 306 19.26 -4.98 -23.94
CA GLY A 306 18.37 -4.76 -25.08
C GLY A 306 16.88 -4.85 -24.71
N TRP A 307 16.53 -4.59 -23.45
CA TRP A 307 15.16 -4.60 -22.96
C TRP A 307 14.46 -3.25 -23.18
N GLU A 308 13.13 -3.30 -23.35
CA GLU A 308 12.32 -2.08 -23.36
C GLU A 308 12.45 -1.36 -22.01
N VAL A 309 12.73 -0.07 -22.07
CA VAL A 309 12.83 0.77 -20.87
C VAL A 309 12.45 2.20 -21.20
N ALA A 310 11.76 2.86 -20.27
CA ALA A 310 11.39 4.26 -20.41
C ALA A 310 11.35 4.98 -19.06
N GLU A 311 11.39 6.30 -19.13
CA GLU A 311 11.07 7.15 -17.99
C GLU A 311 9.59 7.06 -17.61
N ILE A 312 9.31 7.22 -16.33
CA ILE A 312 7.94 7.24 -15.79
C ILE A 312 7.40 8.66 -15.82
N GLN A 313 6.25 8.85 -16.46
CA GLN A 313 5.49 10.10 -16.39
C GLN A 313 4.85 10.24 -14.99
N ARG A 314 4.79 11.48 -14.48
CA ARG A 314 4.43 11.74 -13.07
C ARG A 314 3.54 12.98 -12.94
N ASN A 315 2.62 12.95 -11.98
CA ASN A 315 1.78 14.10 -11.63
C ASN A 315 2.49 15.04 -10.61
N GLY A 316 3.65 15.53 -10.98
CA GLY A 316 4.45 16.46 -10.16
C GLY A 316 4.85 17.70 -10.92
N VAL A 317 4.38 18.88 -10.47
CA VAL A 317 4.71 20.19 -11.04
C VAL A 317 5.69 20.90 -10.09
N ASP A 318 6.80 21.42 -10.62
CA ASP A 318 7.86 22.06 -9.83
C ASP A 318 8.41 21.19 -8.70
N CYS A 319 8.59 19.90 -8.99
CA CYS A 319 9.10 18.92 -8.03
C CYS A 319 10.57 19.24 -7.67
N GLY A 320 10.86 19.31 -6.37
CA GLY A 320 12.22 19.55 -5.85
C GLY A 320 13.00 18.27 -5.52
N ASP A 321 12.55 17.10 -5.97
CA ASP A 321 13.21 15.79 -5.76
C ASP A 321 13.51 15.44 -4.30
N CYS A 322 12.63 15.84 -3.40
CA CYS A 322 12.83 15.66 -1.97
C CYS A 322 12.68 14.20 -1.47
N GLY A 323 12.15 13.30 -2.27
CA GLY A 323 11.91 11.91 -1.85
C GLY A 323 10.72 11.70 -0.91
N SER A 324 10.04 12.76 -0.47
CA SER A 324 9.00 12.70 0.59
C SER A 324 7.62 12.24 0.11
N CYS A 325 7.43 11.80 -1.14
CA CYS A 325 6.11 11.41 -1.64
C CYS A 325 5.35 10.42 -0.75
N PRO A 326 5.97 9.43 -0.08
CA PRO A 326 5.27 8.53 0.85
C PRO A 326 4.73 9.23 2.10
N PHE A 327 5.21 10.42 2.43
CA PHE A 327 4.79 11.21 3.59
C PHE A 327 3.89 12.39 3.20
N GLY A 328 3.40 12.39 1.96
CA GLY A 328 2.72 13.52 1.35
C GLY A 328 3.67 14.37 0.49
N CYS A 329 3.35 15.62 0.29
CA CYS A 329 4.20 16.54 -0.46
C CYS A 329 4.23 17.90 0.21
N PRO A 330 5.13 18.15 1.17
CA PRO A 330 5.20 19.41 1.88
C PRO A 330 5.50 20.61 0.97
N ARG A 331 6.08 20.35 -0.21
CA ARG A 331 6.33 21.35 -1.25
C ARG A 331 5.07 21.74 -2.04
N GLY A 332 4.00 20.92 -2.01
CA GLY A 332 2.81 21.12 -2.83
C GLY A 332 3.02 20.84 -4.34
N ALA A 333 4.13 20.21 -4.72
CA ALA A 333 4.45 19.86 -6.10
C ALA A 333 3.59 18.71 -6.66
N LYS A 334 3.28 17.71 -5.80
CA LYS A 334 2.44 16.58 -6.19
C LYS A 334 1.01 17.03 -6.44
N GLN A 335 0.52 16.85 -7.66
CA GLN A 335 -0.87 17.09 -8.02
C GLN A 335 -1.73 15.90 -7.56
N SER A 336 -1.85 15.74 -6.23
CA SER A 336 -2.73 14.77 -5.60
C SER A 336 -4.20 15.18 -5.77
N GLY A 337 -5.13 14.30 -5.40
CA GLY A 337 -6.55 14.65 -5.31
C GLY A 337 -6.78 15.93 -4.50
N LEU A 338 -6.00 16.13 -3.45
CA LEU A 338 -6.05 17.32 -2.59
C LEU A 338 -5.78 18.63 -3.36
N ARG A 339 -4.79 18.66 -4.25
CA ARG A 339 -4.39 19.86 -5.02
C ARG A 339 -5.11 20.02 -6.35
N ALA A 340 -5.46 18.92 -7.00
CA ALA A 340 -6.14 18.94 -8.28
C ALA A 340 -7.65 18.90 -8.10
N HIS A 341 -8.24 17.73 -8.15
CA HIS A 341 -9.69 17.59 -8.30
C HIS A 341 -10.51 18.03 -7.08
N LEU A 342 -10.06 17.78 -5.84
CA LEU A 342 -10.77 18.27 -4.65
C LEU A 342 -10.70 19.80 -4.53
N ALA A 343 -9.58 20.39 -4.96
CA ALA A 343 -9.45 21.85 -4.99
C ALA A 343 -10.43 22.49 -5.98
N ASP A 344 -10.58 21.88 -7.16
CA ASP A 344 -11.55 22.34 -8.15
C ASP A 344 -12.99 22.18 -7.65
N ALA A 345 -13.31 21.02 -7.08
CA ALA A 345 -14.61 20.76 -6.48
C ALA A 345 -14.93 21.77 -5.36
N TRP A 346 -13.96 22.03 -4.48
CA TRP A 346 -14.12 22.97 -3.36
C TRP A 346 -14.36 24.42 -3.83
N ARG A 347 -13.62 24.87 -4.86
CA ARG A 347 -13.85 26.22 -5.46
C ARG A 347 -15.26 26.36 -6.04
N LEU A 348 -15.87 25.25 -6.46
CA LEU A 348 -17.23 25.17 -6.98
C LEU A 348 -18.29 24.88 -5.90
N GLY A 349 -17.91 24.93 -4.63
CA GLY A 349 -18.82 24.81 -3.49
C GLY A 349 -18.96 23.40 -2.89
N ALA A 350 -18.18 22.41 -3.34
CA ALA A 350 -18.18 21.10 -2.71
C ALA A 350 -17.64 21.17 -1.27
N ARG A 351 -18.26 20.43 -0.38
CA ARG A 351 -17.92 20.36 1.05
C ARG A 351 -17.13 19.09 1.34
N VAL A 352 -15.95 19.22 1.94
CA VAL A 352 -15.09 18.08 2.35
C VAL A 352 -15.12 17.94 3.86
N VAL A 353 -15.49 16.76 4.34
CA VAL A 353 -15.59 16.41 5.77
C VAL A 353 -14.55 15.31 6.07
N PRO A 354 -13.42 15.63 6.68
CA PRO A 354 -12.44 14.65 7.15
C PRO A 354 -12.92 13.96 8.44
N ASP A 355 -12.19 12.92 8.85
CA ASP A 355 -12.47 12.13 10.05
C ASP A 355 -13.92 11.64 10.13
N ALA A 356 -14.53 11.35 8.97
CA ALA A 356 -15.92 10.94 8.80
C ALA A 356 -16.00 9.54 8.16
N ARG A 357 -15.96 8.52 8.99
CA ARG A 357 -15.97 7.12 8.55
C ARG A 357 -17.39 6.66 8.24
N VAL A 358 -17.72 6.50 6.97
CA VAL A 358 -19.02 5.97 6.53
C VAL A 358 -19.17 4.51 6.95
N GLU A 359 -20.25 4.21 7.66
CA GLU A 359 -20.58 2.87 8.12
C GLU A 359 -21.51 2.15 7.12
N ARG A 360 -22.51 2.85 6.55
CA ARG A 360 -23.48 2.27 5.60
C ARG A 360 -24.16 3.33 4.72
N VAL A 361 -24.72 2.87 3.62
CA VAL A 361 -25.65 3.62 2.77
C VAL A 361 -27.07 3.36 3.25
N LEU A 362 -27.83 4.41 3.47
CA LEU A 362 -29.22 4.34 3.90
C LEU A 362 -30.14 3.98 2.72
N GLY A 363 -31.10 3.10 2.95
CA GLY A 363 -32.09 2.70 1.96
C GLY A 363 -31.60 1.69 0.91
N ALA A 364 -30.30 1.44 0.76
CA ALA A 364 -29.73 0.58 -0.29
C ALA A 364 -30.30 -0.85 -0.26
N GLY A 365 -30.45 -1.48 0.89
CA GLY A 365 -31.04 -2.82 1.05
C GLY A 365 -32.51 -2.89 0.61
N ALA A 366 -33.22 -1.77 0.58
CA ALA A 366 -34.59 -1.66 0.05
C ALA A 366 -34.62 -1.34 -1.46
N GLY A 367 -33.46 -1.10 -2.08
CA GLY A 367 -33.31 -0.86 -3.51
C GLY A 367 -33.19 0.61 -3.93
N THR A 368 -33.15 1.56 -2.98
CA THR A 368 -32.98 3.00 -3.28
C THR A 368 -32.08 3.65 -2.23
N ALA A 369 -31.00 4.26 -2.65
CA ALA A 369 -30.14 5.05 -1.77
C ALA A 369 -30.84 6.35 -1.36
N THR A 370 -30.72 6.74 -0.08
CA THR A 370 -31.27 7.98 0.47
C THR A 370 -30.26 8.82 1.22
N GLY A 371 -29.02 8.39 1.26
CA GLY A 371 -27.91 9.03 1.95
C GLY A 371 -26.98 8.03 2.64
N VAL A 372 -26.20 8.52 3.57
CA VAL A 372 -25.23 7.71 4.32
C VAL A 372 -25.27 8.01 5.82
N GLU A 373 -24.87 7.01 6.60
CA GLU A 373 -24.55 7.15 8.01
C GLU A 373 -23.04 6.98 8.20
N ALA A 374 -22.43 7.92 8.92
CA ALA A 374 -21.02 7.93 9.22
C ALA A 374 -20.78 8.17 10.71
N ARG A 375 -19.58 7.82 11.17
CA ARG A 375 -19.06 8.14 12.51
C ARG A 375 -17.93 9.14 12.37
N LEU A 376 -18.02 10.23 13.12
CA LEU A 376 -16.99 11.26 13.20
C LEU A 376 -15.84 10.83 14.14
N GLY A 377 -14.69 11.45 14.00
CA GLY A 377 -13.51 11.18 14.85
C GLY A 377 -13.74 11.44 16.34
N ASP A 378 -14.68 12.30 16.71
CA ASP A 378 -15.11 12.55 18.08
C ASP A 378 -16.17 11.56 18.62
N GLY A 379 -16.53 10.56 17.79
CA GLY A 379 -17.48 9.50 18.13
C GLY A 379 -18.95 9.82 17.84
N ARG A 380 -19.31 11.06 17.46
CA ARG A 380 -20.68 11.41 17.06
C ARG A 380 -21.08 10.77 15.73
N ARG A 381 -22.37 10.62 15.51
CA ARG A 381 -22.93 10.17 14.23
C ARG A 381 -23.11 11.36 13.29
N LEU A 382 -22.87 11.11 12.00
CA LEU A 382 -23.17 12.03 10.92
C LEU A 382 -24.15 11.37 9.95
N HIS A 383 -25.27 12.02 9.66
CA HIS A 383 -26.19 11.61 8.61
C HIS A 383 -26.12 12.62 7.47
N VAL A 384 -25.83 12.15 6.25
CA VAL A 384 -25.92 12.97 5.04
C VAL A 384 -27.07 12.45 4.21
N ALA A 385 -28.12 13.26 4.05
CA ALA A 385 -29.21 12.95 3.14
C ALA A 385 -28.80 13.30 1.71
N ALA A 386 -28.91 12.34 0.79
CA ALA A 386 -28.61 12.54 -0.63
C ALA A 386 -29.30 11.47 -1.48
N PRO A 387 -29.96 11.87 -2.60
CA PRO A 387 -30.58 10.92 -3.53
C PRO A 387 -29.55 10.10 -4.32
N GLN A 388 -28.32 10.60 -4.42
CA GLN A 388 -27.22 9.90 -5.09
C GLN A 388 -26.04 9.70 -4.14
N VAL A 389 -25.51 8.46 -4.09
CA VAL A 389 -24.38 8.06 -3.27
C VAL A 389 -23.31 7.42 -4.15
N VAL A 390 -22.10 7.92 -4.08
CA VAL A 390 -20.93 7.36 -4.79
C VAL A 390 -19.95 6.77 -3.80
N LEU A 391 -19.72 5.45 -3.87
CA LEU A 391 -18.70 4.79 -3.08
C LEU A 391 -17.34 4.86 -3.79
N ALA A 392 -16.38 5.50 -3.16
CA ALA A 392 -15.00 5.67 -3.61
C ALA A 392 -13.99 5.39 -2.48
N ALA A 393 -14.36 4.48 -1.55
CA ALA A 393 -13.59 4.15 -0.34
C ALA A 393 -12.43 3.17 -0.60
N GLY A 394 -12.17 2.83 -1.85
CA GLY A 394 -11.12 1.90 -2.28
C GLY A 394 -11.49 0.42 -2.11
N ALA A 395 -10.76 -0.45 -2.81
CA ALA A 395 -11.09 -1.87 -2.92
C ALA A 395 -11.09 -2.63 -1.58
N LEU A 396 -10.49 -2.09 -0.54
CA LEU A 396 -10.49 -2.72 0.79
C LEU A 396 -11.67 -2.28 1.67
N ARG A 397 -12.31 -1.14 1.41
CA ARG A 397 -13.37 -0.60 2.28
C ARG A 397 -14.74 -0.55 1.60
N THR A 398 -14.80 -0.30 0.31
CA THR A 398 -16.06 -0.28 -0.48
C THR A 398 -16.90 -1.56 -0.30
N PRO A 399 -16.34 -2.79 -0.37
CA PRO A 399 -17.14 -3.99 -0.16
C PRO A 399 -17.82 -4.07 1.21
N GLY A 400 -17.11 -3.71 2.26
CA GLY A 400 -17.65 -3.73 3.62
C GLY A 400 -18.79 -2.72 3.81
N ILE A 401 -18.74 -1.56 3.14
CA ILE A 401 -19.84 -0.60 3.15
C ILE A 401 -21.05 -1.19 2.42
N LEU A 402 -20.87 -1.80 1.25
CA LEU A 402 -21.95 -2.48 0.50
C LEU A 402 -22.62 -3.60 1.33
N GLU A 403 -21.81 -4.46 1.97
CA GLU A 403 -22.30 -5.54 2.84
C GLU A 403 -23.17 -4.99 3.99
N ARG A 404 -22.69 -3.97 4.71
CA ARG A 404 -23.43 -3.34 5.82
C ARG A 404 -24.66 -2.55 5.38
N SER A 405 -24.72 -2.18 4.10
CA SER A 405 -25.86 -1.48 3.49
C SER A 405 -26.96 -2.43 3.00
N GLY A 406 -26.77 -3.74 3.17
CA GLY A 406 -27.76 -4.75 2.76
C GLY A 406 -27.69 -5.13 1.27
N VAL A 407 -26.59 -4.80 0.58
CA VAL A 407 -26.34 -5.28 -0.79
C VAL A 407 -25.95 -6.76 -0.71
N ALA A 408 -26.78 -7.63 -1.28
CA ALA A 408 -26.67 -9.08 -1.16
C ALA A 408 -25.99 -9.76 -2.36
N HIS A 409 -25.39 -8.98 -3.26
CA HIS A 409 -24.74 -9.52 -4.45
C HIS A 409 -23.53 -10.39 -4.08
N PRO A 410 -23.46 -11.67 -4.52
CA PRO A 410 -22.42 -12.63 -4.10
C PRO A 410 -21.00 -12.26 -4.56
N GLY A 411 -20.86 -11.42 -5.57
CA GLY A 411 -19.58 -10.90 -6.08
C GLY A 411 -18.95 -9.82 -5.21
N VAL A 412 -19.70 -9.19 -4.29
CA VAL A 412 -19.16 -8.16 -3.40
C VAL A 412 -18.03 -8.74 -2.54
N GLY A 413 -16.92 -8.04 -2.49
CA GLY A 413 -15.71 -8.44 -1.78
C GLY A 413 -14.91 -9.57 -2.43
N ARG A 414 -15.38 -10.19 -3.49
CA ARG A 414 -14.64 -11.18 -4.29
C ARG A 414 -13.78 -10.50 -5.34
N ASN A 415 -12.97 -11.29 -6.05
CA ASN A 415 -12.12 -10.81 -7.15
C ASN A 415 -11.08 -9.76 -6.73
N LEU A 416 -10.59 -9.82 -5.48
CA LEU A 416 -9.50 -8.95 -5.05
C LEU A 416 -8.23 -9.29 -5.82
N HIS A 417 -7.65 -8.29 -6.48
CA HIS A 417 -6.31 -8.32 -7.06
C HIS A 417 -5.40 -7.38 -6.27
N LEU A 418 -4.12 -7.74 -6.15
CA LEU A 418 -3.15 -7.03 -5.31
C LEU A 418 -1.90 -6.56 -6.03
N HIS A 419 -1.62 -7.04 -7.26
CA HIS A 419 -0.31 -6.88 -7.89
C HIS A 419 0.82 -7.28 -6.91
N PRO A 420 0.98 -8.57 -6.57
CA PRO A 420 2.06 -8.99 -5.68
C PRO A 420 3.42 -8.53 -6.20
N VAL A 421 4.23 -7.96 -5.30
CA VAL A 421 5.54 -7.38 -5.63
C VAL A 421 6.64 -8.18 -4.97
N SER A 422 7.61 -8.67 -5.77
CA SER A 422 8.88 -9.21 -5.29
C SER A 422 9.99 -8.16 -5.43
N VAL A 423 11.08 -8.33 -4.66
CA VAL A 423 12.15 -7.34 -4.56
C VAL A 423 13.52 -8.00 -4.68
N VAL A 424 14.40 -7.41 -5.49
CA VAL A 424 15.86 -7.62 -5.44
C VAL A 424 16.51 -6.30 -5.08
N ALA A 425 17.25 -6.25 -3.98
CA ALA A 425 18.09 -5.11 -3.65
C ALA A 425 19.49 -5.33 -4.25
N ALA A 426 19.93 -4.39 -5.07
CA ALA A 426 21.21 -4.42 -5.78
C ALA A 426 22.18 -3.44 -5.12
N GLN A 427 23.32 -3.91 -4.65
CA GLN A 427 24.36 -3.09 -4.02
C GLN A 427 25.38 -2.63 -5.06
N PHE A 428 25.64 -1.34 -5.06
CA PHE A 428 26.63 -0.68 -5.91
C PHE A 428 27.82 -0.18 -5.10
N ARG A 429 28.92 0.14 -5.78
CA ARG A 429 30.11 0.73 -5.17
C ARG A 429 29.82 2.11 -4.63
N GLU A 430 29.15 2.93 -5.44
CA GLU A 430 28.82 4.31 -5.11
C GLU A 430 27.50 4.39 -4.32
N PRO A 431 27.31 5.42 -3.49
CA PRO A 431 26.04 5.68 -2.83
C PRO A 431 24.89 5.86 -3.83
N VAL A 432 23.76 5.26 -3.52
CA VAL A 432 22.51 5.36 -4.28
C VAL A 432 21.52 6.26 -3.56
N ASP A 433 21.58 6.29 -2.22
CA ASP A 433 20.69 7.08 -1.34
C ASP A 433 19.23 6.96 -1.74
N MET A 434 18.69 5.74 -1.73
CA MET A 434 17.39 5.36 -2.32
C MET A 434 16.18 6.14 -1.80
N TRP A 435 16.34 6.93 -0.75
CA TRP A 435 15.34 7.83 -0.16
C TRP A 435 15.41 9.27 -0.72
N VAL A 436 16.39 9.58 -1.56
CA VAL A 436 16.58 10.91 -2.15
C VAL A 436 16.14 10.89 -3.62
N GLY A 437 15.60 12.01 -4.07
CA GLY A 437 15.20 12.21 -5.46
C GLY A 437 13.79 11.72 -5.76
N THR A 438 13.46 11.70 -7.01
CA THR A 438 12.20 11.17 -7.55
C THR A 438 11.98 9.74 -7.08
N ASN A 439 10.80 9.45 -6.52
CA ASN A 439 10.52 8.13 -5.92
C ASN A 439 10.54 7.01 -6.95
N GLN A 440 9.98 7.24 -8.14
CA GLN A 440 10.05 6.36 -9.29
C GLN A 440 10.22 7.19 -10.55
N ALA A 441 11.26 6.91 -11.34
CA ALA A 441 11.58 7.65 -12.55
C ALA A 441 11.82 6.76 -13.76
N ALA A 442 12.01 5.44 -13.60
CA ALA A 442 12.25 4.50 -14.68
C ALA A 442 11.44 3.22 -14.52
N ARG A 443 11.01 2.65 -15.65
CA ARG A 443 10.28 1.38 -15.73
C ARG A 443 10.72 0.57 -16.93
N SER A 444 10.54 -0.77 -16.86
CA SER A 444 10.58 -1.65 -18.02
C SER A 444 9.28 -2.44 -18.11
N LEU A 445 8.64 -2.44 -19.27
CA LEU A 445 7.46 -3.23 -19.61
C LEU A 445 7.81 -4.52 -20.37
N GLU A 446 9.09 -4.84 -20.55
CA GLU A 446 9.59 -5.99 -21.31
C GLU A 446 8.86 -7.31 -20.99
N PHE A 447 8.49 -7.48 -19.73
CA PHE A 447 7.87 -8.72 -19.23
C PHE A 447 6.37 -8.60 -18.90
N LEU A 448 5.73 -7.47 -19.23
CA LEU A 448 4.33 -7.26 -18.87
C LEU A 448 3.37 -8.11 -19.70
N ALA A 449 3.67 -8.27 -21.00
CA ALA A 449 2.93 -9.13 -21.91
C ALA A 449 3.89 -10.12 -22.60
N PRO A 450 4.30 -11.20 -21.91
CA PRO A 450 5.25 -12.13 -22.49
C PRO A 450 4.66 -12.80 -23.73
N ARG A 451 5.37 -12.68 -24.86
CA ARG A 451 4.97 -13.24 -26.14
C ARG A 451 4.75 -14.76 -26.03
N GLY A 452 3.55 -15.22 -26.31
CA GLY A 452 3.22 -16.65 -26.43
C GLY A 452 2.97 -17.40 -25.11
N ILE A 453 2.99 -16.74 -23.97
CA ILE A 453 2.65 -17.35 -22.70
C ILE A 453 1.38 -16.65 -22.20
N GLY A 454 0.25 -17.32 -22.19
CA GLY A 454 -1.00 -16.87 -21.55
C GLY A 454 -0.82 -16.82 -20.04
N GLY A 455 0.07 -15.93 -19.56
CA GLY A 455 0.51 -15.87 -18.19
C GLY A 455 0.50 -14.46 -17.62
N SER A 456 0.52 -14.40 -16.32
CA SER A 456 0.78 -13.23 -15.53
C SER A 456 2.16 -12.66 -15.90
N GLY A 457 2.20 -11.40 -16.32
CA GLY A 457 3.42 -10.64 -16.58
C GLY A 457 3.78 -9.75 -15.39
N PHE A 458 4.83 -8.94 -15.54
CA PHE A 458 5.23 -7.97 -14.53
C PHE A 458 5.91 -6.74 -15.14
N VAL A 459 5.78 -5.62 -14.46
CA VAL A 459 6.55 -4.39 -14.70
C VAL A 459 7.74 -4.37 -13.76
N MET A 460 8.90 -3.97 -14.24
CA MET A 460 10.04 -3.66 -13.39
C MET A 460 10.12 -2.15 -13.15
N GLU A 461 10.24 -1.77 -11.89
CA GLU A 461 10.39 -0.40 -11.41
C GLU A 461 11.45 -0.34 -10.30
N SER A 462 11.90 0.86 -9.94
CA SER A 462 12.58 1.07 -8.66
C SER A 462 11.55 1.33 -7.55
N ALA A 463 11.98 1.20 -6.30
CA ALA A 463 11.22 1.68 -5.16
C ALA A 463 12.03 2.69 -4.37
N PRO A 464 11.41 3.71 -3.74
CA PRO A 464 12.06 4.44 -2.66
C PRO A 464 12.21 3.53 -1.45
N GLY A 465 13.25 3.73 -0.67
CA GLY A 465 13.48 2.99 0.56
C GLY A 465 13.84 3.93 1.69
N HIS A 466 12.86 4.34 2.48
CA HIS A 466 13.13 5.04 3.73
C HIS A 466 13.56 4.03 4.80
N PRO A 467 14.29 4.46 5.85
CA PRO A 467 14.98 3.54 6.77
C PRO A 467 14.10 2.49 7.44
N GLY A 468 12.90 2.87 7.90
CA GLY A 468 11.97 1.93 8.51
C GLY A 468 11.41 0.91 7.53
N LEU A 469 10.99 1.35 6.34
CA LEU A 469 10.47 0.46 5.29
C LEU A 469 11.53 -0.53 4.81
N ILE A 470 12.78 -0.10 4.68
CA ILE A 470 13.89 -0.98 4.31
C ILE A 470 14.23 -1.95 5.44
N ALA A 471 14.29 -1.49 6.68
CA ALA A 471 14.58 -2.35 7.83
C ALA A 471 13.53 -3.45 8.01
N LEU A 472 12.26 -3.13 7.78
CA LEU A 472 11.20 -4.15 7.81
C LEU A 472 11.35 -5.18 6.68
N ALA A 473 11.89 -4.80 5.51
CA ALA A 473 12.00 -5.65 4.33
C ALA A 473 13.29 -6.47 4.29
N PHE A 474 14.43 -5.91 4.72
CA PHE A 474 15.74 -6.54 4.64
C PHE A 474 15.82 -7.83 5.48
N PRO A 475 16.60 -8.82 5.03
CA PRO A 475 16.75 -10.08 5.75
C PRO A 475 17.48 -9.86 7.07
N TRP A 476 17.04 -10.57 8.11
CA TRP A 476 17.67 -10.58 9.42
C TRP A 476 18.24 -11.99 9.69
N GLN A 477 19.52 -12.09 9.98
CA GLN A 477 20.20 -13.34 10.31
C GLN A 477 20.82 -13.32 11.71
N SER A 478 21.35 -12.21 12.13
CA SER A 478 21.77 -11.90 13.47
C SER A 478 21.65 -10.38 13.68
N THR A 479 21.77 -9.95 14.91
CA THR A 479 21.77 -8.51 15.24
C THR A 479 22.93 -7.80 14.56
N ASP A 480 24.14 -8.40 14.58
CA ASP A 480 25.35 -7.80 14.00
C ASP A 480 25.34 -7.81 12.47
N ASP A 481 24.90 -8.91 11.83
CA ASP A 481 24.76 -8.97 10.37
C ASP A 481 23.75 -7.94 9.88
N PHE A 482 22.62 -7.80 10.59
CA PHE A 482 21.62 -6.82 10.25
C PHE A 482 22.10 -5.38 10.41
N ALA A 483 22.83 -5.06 11.49
CA ALA A 483 23.47 -3.77 11.67
C ALA A 483 24.49 -3.47 10.56
N GLY A 484 25.34 -4.45 10.22
CA GLY A 484 26.29 -4.36 9.11
C GLY A 484 25.62 -4.16 7.75
N LEU A 485 24.45 -4.78 7.52
CA LEU A 485 23.65 -4.60 6.31
C LEU A 485 23.06 -3.18 6.24
N MET A 486 22.44 -2.71 7.33
CA MET A 486 21.87 -1.38 7.42
C MET A 486 22.94 -0.27 7.28
N ASN A 487 24.14 -0.44 7.81
CA ASN A 487 25.25 0.52 7.63
C ASN A 487 25.68 0.69 6.15
N ARG A 488 25.34 -0.27 5.29
CA ARG A 488 25.61 -0.20 3.84
C ARG A 488 24.37 0.19 3.02
N VAL A 489 23.25 0.47 3.65
CA VAL A 489 21.94 0.67 3.00
C VAL A 489 21.98 1.78 1.95
N ARG A 490 22.79 2.81 2.11
CA ARG A 490 23.01 3.90 1.13
C ARG A 490 23.42 3.42 -0.26
N ARG A 491 24.04 2.25 -0.38
CA ARG A 491 24.56 1.69 -1.63
C ARG A 491 23.57 0.77 -2.34
N PHE A 492 22.42 0.52 -1.75
CA PHE A 492 21.42 -0.37 -2.34
C PHE A 492 20.40 0.39 -3.20
N ALA A 493 20.10 -0.17 -4.37
CA ALA A 493 18.95 0.18 -5.18
C ALA A 493 17.92 -0.95 -5.10
N PRO A 494 16.73 -0.74 -4.57
CA PRO A 494 15.66 -1.73 -4.57
C PRO A 494 14.98 -1.73 -5.94
N PHE A 495 15.04 -2.84 -6.65
CA PHE A 495 14.26 -3.13 -7.84
C PHE A 495 13.05 -3.97 -7.47
N ILE A 496 11.91 -3.64 -8.04
CA ILE A 496 10.65 -4.33 -7.80
C ILE A 496 10.06 -4.87 -9.10
N ALA A 497 9.48 -6.07 -9.02
CA ALA A 497 8.65 -6.63 -10.08
C ALA A 497 7.19 -6.62 -9.62
N VAL A 498 6.40 -5.77 -10.23
CA VAL A 498 4.96 -5.60 -9.97
C VAL A 498 4.21 -6.58 -10.84
N THR A 499 3.71 -7.67 -10.26
CA THR A 499 3.10 -8.78 -10.99
C THR A 499 1.64 -8.49 -11.33
N ARG A 500 1.24 -8.69 -12.60
CA ARG A 500 -0.17 -8.74 -13.00
C ARG A 500 -0.75 -10.08 -12.56
N ASP A 501 -1.47 -10.11 -11.45
CA ASP A 501 -2.05 -11.33 -10.90
C ASP A 501 -3.30 -11.80 -11.69
N LEU A 502 -3.40 -13.11 -11.92
CA LEU A 502 -4.54 -13.77 -12.57
C LEU A 502 -5.49 -14.36 -11.55
N GLY A 503 -4.95 -14.81 -10.40
CA GLY A 503 -5.73 -15.25 -9.27
C GLY A 503 -6.40 -14.09 -8.55
N SER A 504 -7.37 -14.39 -7.73
CA SER A 504 -8.09 -13.39 -6.95
C SER A 504 -8.30 -13.80 -5.51
N GLY A 505 -8.30 -12.79 -4.64
CA GLY A 505 -8.60 -12.93 -3.22
C GLY A 505 -10.02 -12.49 -2.86
N ARG A 506 -10.21 -12.26 -1.56
CA ARG A 506 -11.48 -11.81 -1.03
C ARG A 506 -11.28 -10.83 0.12
N VAL A 507 -12.12 -9.79 0.15
CA VAL A 507 -12.30 -8.85 1.26
C VAL A 507 -13.63 -9.12 1.93
N ARG A 508 -13.65 -9.15 3.26
CA ARG A 508 -14.87 -9.36 4.06
C ARG A 508 -14.85 -8.46 5.29
N SER A 509 -16.02 -8.02 5.73
CA SER A 509 -16.16 -7.37 7.02
C SER A 509 -15.95 -8.38 8.17
N THR A 510 -15.24 -7.95 9.23
CA THR A 510 -15.17 -8.72 10.48
C THR A 510 -16.35 -8.37 11.38
N ARG A 511 -16.57 -9.18 12.43
CA ARG A 511 -17.62 -8.90 13.44
C ARG A 511 -17.35 -7.62 14.23
N SER A 512 -16.10 -7.20 14.36
CA SER A 512 -15.66 -5.96 14.98
C SER A 512 -15.78 -4.72 14.07
N GLY A 513 -16.24 -4.91 12.83
CA GLY A 513 -16.34 -3.83 11.83
C GLY A 513 -15.02 -3.54 11.10
N GLY A 514 -13.97 -4.29 11.35
CA GLY A 514 -12.70 -4.26 10.61
C GLY A 514 -12.79 -4.95 9.25
N THR A 515 -11.63 -5.14 8.62
CA THR A 515 -11.51 -5.78 7.31
C THR A 515 -10.63 -7.02 7.38
N ARG A 516 -11.13 -8.14 6.86
CA ARG A 516 -10.35 -9.35 6.64
C ARG A 516 -10.02 -9.47 5.16
N ILE A 517 -8.72 -9.61 4.87
CA ILE A 517 -8.17 -9.74 3.52
C ILE A 517 -7.62 -11.16 3.37
N ASP A 518 -8.30 -11.98 2.59
CA ASP A 518 -7.87 -13.32 2.24
C ASP A 518 -7.31 -13.31 0.80
N TYR A 519 -6.00 -13.49 0.66
CA TYR A 519 -5.32 -13.57 -0.64
C TYR A 519 -4.14 -14.53 -0.54
N ARG A 520 -3.93 -15.32 -1.58
CA ARG A 520 -2.76 -16.20 -1.72
C ARG A 520 -2.22 -16.10 -3.13
N VAL A 521 -0.91 -15.96 -3.25
CA VAL A 521 -0.23 -16.09 -4.54
C VAL A 521 -0.43 -17.51 -5.08
N GLY A 522 -1.01 -17.61 -6.27
CA GLY A 522 -1.22 -18.87 -6.97
C GLY A 522 0.02 -19.32 -7.76
N PRO A 523 -0.06 -20.47 -8.43
CA PRO A 523 1.07 -20.96 -9.23
C PRO A 523 1.53 -20.01 -10.33
N ALA A 524 0.59 -19.31 -10.99
CA ALA A 524 0.91 -18.34 -12.04
C ALA A 524 1.65 -17.12 -11.49
N GLU A 525 1.20 -16.59 -10.34
CA GLU A 525 1.86 -15.47 -9.67
C GLU A 525 3.25 -15.88 -9.14
N VAL A 526 3.37 -17.08 -8.56
CA VAL A 526 4.67 -17.62 -8.11
C VAL A 526 5.66 -17.70 -9.26
N ASP A 527 5.24 -18.18 -10.43
CA ASP A 527 6.08 -18.20 -11.63
C ASP A 527 6.51 -16.79 -12.05
N SER A 528 5.57 -15.86 -12.10
CA SER A 528 5.88 -14.46 -12.44
C SER A 528 6.79 -13.78 -11.42
N LEU A 529 6.57 -13.99 -10.11
CA LEU A 529 7.45 -13.48 -9.06
C LEU A 529 8.87 -14.03 -9.19
N ARG A 530 9.03 -15.31 -9.51
CA ARG A 530 10.34 -15.95 -9.75
C ARG A 530 11.02 -15.40 -10.99
N ARG A 531 10.29 -15.27 -12.11
CA ARG A 531 10.81 -14.63 -13.33
C ARG A 531 11.19 -13.16 -13.07
N GLY A 532 10.40 -12.46 -12.25
CA GLY A 532 10.71 -11.11 -11.78
C GLY A 532 12.02 -11.06 -11.00
N LEU A 533 12.25 -11.98 -10.04
CA LEU A 533 13.53 -12.05 -9.33
C LEU A 533 14.72 -12.28 -10.28
N VAL A 534 14.58 -13.22 -11.22
CA VAL A 534 15.62 -13.51 -12.23
C VAL A 534 15.86 -12.28 -13.13
N GLY A 535 14.80 -11.62 -13.61
CA GLY A 535 14.88 -10.41 -14.42
C GLY A 535 15.60 -9.28 -13.69
N MET A 536 15.18 -8.97 -12.46
CA MET A 536 15.81 -7.95 -11.63
C MET A 536 17.27 -8.25 -11.30
N ALA A 537 17.62 -9.53 -11.10
CA ALA A 537 19.00 -9.93 -10.86
C ALA A 537 19.87 -9.69 -12.09
N ARG A 538 19.41 -10.07 -13.29
CA ARG A 538 20.10 -9.81 -14.55
C ARG A 538 20.26 -8.31 -14.81
N LEU A 539 19.19 -7.53 -14.58
CA LEU A 539 19.20 -6.08 -14.70
C LEU A 539 20.22 -5.44 -13.75
N GLY A 540 20.20 -5.84 -12.47
CA GLY A 540 21.14 -5.31 -11.46
C GLY A 540 22.59 -5.63 -11.83
N ARG A 541 22.87 -6.85 -12.27
CA ARG A 541 24.21 -7.26 -12.73
C ARG A 541 24.67 -6.45 -13.95
N ALA A 542 23.80 -6.30 -14.95
CA ALA A 542 24.07 -5.51 -16.15
C ALA A 542 24.25 -4.01 -15.84
N ALA A 543 23.61 -3.51 -14.78
CA ALA A 543 23.79 -2.15 -14.28
C ALA A 543 25.09 -1.93 -13.48
N GLY A 544 25.88 -3.01 -13.20
CA GLY A 544 27.15 -2.94 -12.47
C GLY A 544 27.02 -3.17 -10.96
N ALA A 545 25.96 -3.83 -10.49
CA ALA A 545 25.84 -4.21 -9.08
C ALA A 545 26.91 -5.23 -8.67
N GLU A 546 27.54 -5.01 -7.52
CA GLU A 546 28.54 -5.90 -6.93
C GLU A 546 27.89 -7.04 -6.13
N GLN A 547 26.77 -6.76 -5.47
CA GLN A 547 25.99 -7.75 -4.71
C GLN A 547 24.51 -7.65 -5.04
N LEU A 548 23.80 -8.77 -4.93
CA LEU A 548 22.37 -8.84 -5.13
C LEU A 548 21.74 -9.65 -4.00
N VAL A 549 20.58 -9.21 -3.53
CA VAL A 549 19.80 -9.97 -2.54
C VAL A 549 18.32 -10.01 -2.92
N ALA A 550 17.79 -11.21 -3.11
CA ALA A 550 16.35 -11.43 -3.16
C ALA A 550 15.80 -11.55 -1.74
N LEU A 551 14.80 -10.73 -1.43
CA LEU A 551 14.29 -10.58 -0.07
C LEU A 551 13.42 -11.76 0.34
N GLY A 552 13.77 -12.42 1.46
CA GLY A 552 13.03 -13.56 2.00
C GLY A 552 13.62 -14.09 3.31
N ALA A 553 13.03 -15.16 3.80
CA ALA A 553 13.48 -15.88 4.98
C ALA A 553 13.55 -17.39 4.69
N PRO A 554 14.70 -17.94 4.24
CA PRO A 554 15.98 -17.23 4.05
C PRO A 554 16.03 -16.36 2.79
N ALA A 555 16.88 -15.35 2.79
CA ALA A 555 17.20 -14.54 1.61
C ALA A 555 18.17 -15.29 0.68
N ALA A 556 18.15 -14.94 -0.61
CA ALA A 556 19.12 -15.44 -1.57
C ALA A 556 20.13 -14.35 -1.95
N TRP A 557 21.41 -14.61 -1.78
CA TRP A 557 22.51 -13.68 -2.01
C TRP A 557 23.38 -14.08 -3.20
N PHE A 558 23.92 -13.06 -3.89
CA PHE A 558 25.03 -13.16 -4.82
C PHE A 558 26.12 -12.15 -4.43
N GLY A 559 27.39 -12.56 -4.52
CA GLY A 559 28.53 -11.67 -4.28
C GLY A 559 28.87 -11.41 -2.81
N LEU A 560 28.25 -12.10 -1.84
CA LEU A 560 28.50 -11.87 -0.41
C LEU A 560 29.84 -12.49 0.05
N ASP A 561 30.13 -13.71 -0.39
CA ASP A 561 31.25 -14.55 0.10
C ASP A 561 32.41 -14.68 -0.92
N GLY A 562 32.49 -13.77 -1.90
CA GLY A 562 33.41 -13.94 -3.02
C GLY A 562 32.90 -14.95 -4.07
N HIS A 563 33.77 -15.37 -5.01
CA HIS A 563 33.35 -16.25 -6.08
C HIS A 563 33.88 -17.68 -5.84
N PRO A 564 33.01 -18.71 -5.93
CA PRO A 564 33.43 -20.10 -5.78
C PRO A 564 34.34 -20.54 -6.93
N ALA A 565 34.96 -21.72 -6.76
CA ALA A 565 35.73 -22.37 -7.81
C ALA A 565 34.86 -22.55 -9.08
N GLY A 566 35.20 -21.88 -10.16
CA GLY A 566 34.37 -21.78 -11.38
C GLY A 566 34.14 -20.35 -11.86
N GLY A 567 34.50 -19.37 -11.04
CA GLY A 567 34.43 -17.95 -11.37
C GLY A 567 33.07 -17.30 -11.17
N GLU A 568 33.03 -16.00 -11.37
CA GLU A 568 31.87 -15.13 -11.12
C GLU A 568 30.66 -15.47 -12.01
N ALA A 569 30.88 -15.84 -13.27
CA ALA A 569 29.79 -16.17 -14.19
C ALA A 569 29.02 -17.43 -13.75
N ALA A 570 29.74 -18.48 -13.35
CA ALA A 570 29.12 -19.73 -12.86
C ALA A 570 28.38 -19.50 -11.53
N ALA A 571 28.92 -18.67 -10.64
CA ALA A 571 28.25 -18.26 -9.39
C ALA A 571 26.96 -17.50 -9.66
N PHE A 572 26.95 -16.63 -10.67
CA PHE A 572 25.76 -15.87 -11.05
C PHE A 572 24.67 -16.79 -11.63
N GLU A 573 25.01 -17.71 -12.55
CA GLU A 573 24.03 -18.67 -13.07
C GLU A 573 23.44 -19.54 -11.96
N ALA A 574 24.26 -20.04 -11.03
CA ALA A 574 23.79 -20.79 -9.86
C ALA A 574 22.85 -19.93 -8.96
N TYR A 575 23.10 -18.62 -8.86
CA TYR A 575 22.20 -17.70 -8.19
C TYR A 575 20.87 -17.57 -8.92
N LEU A 576 20.86 -17.41 -10.24
CA LEU A 576 19.64 -17.34 -11.06
C LEU A 576 18.80 -18.64 -10.93
N GLU A 577 19.44 -19.81 -10.89
CA GLU A 577 18.74 -21.07 -10.65
C GLU A 577 18.08 -21.13 -9.27
N ARG A 578 18.72 -20.58 -8.22
CA ARG A 578 18.11 -20.47 -6.89
C ARG A 578 16.91 -19.54 -6.92
N LEU A 579 16.98 -18.40 -7.62
CA LEU A 579 15.87 -17.47 -7.79
C LEU A 579 14.70 -18.10 -8.54
N ALA A 580 14.96 -18.88 -9.59
CA ALA A 580 13.94 -19.61 -10.35
C ALA A 580 13.19 -20.66 -9.51
N ARG A 581 13.72 -21.04 -8.35
CA ARG A 581 13.11 -21.97 -7.38
C ARG A 581 12.77 -21.30 -6.04
N PHE A 582 12.79 -19.95 -5.98
CA PHE A 582 12.60 -19.22 -4.73
C PHE A 582 11.24 -19.55 -4.10
N ASP A 583 11.22 -19.69 -2.76
CA ASP A 583 10.02 -20.11 -2.02
C ASP A 583 9.13 -18.90 -1.66
N PHE A 584 8.00 -18.78 -2.34
CA PHE A 584 6.95 -17.79 -2.06
C PHE A 584 5.80 -18.35 -1.20
N SER A 585 5.99 -19.46 -0.51
CA SER A 585 5.03 -19.90 0.52
C SER A 585 4.83 -18.79 1.56
N PRO A 586 3.66 -18.70 2.22
CA PRO A 586 3.35 -17.64 3.17
C PRO A 586 4.47 -17.38 4.18
N ASN A 587 4.91 -16.12 4.26
CA ASN A 587 5.98 -15.64 5.16
C ASN A 587 7.39 -16.22 4.88
N ARG A 588 7.64 -16.70 3.64
CA ARG A 588 8.98 -17.08 3.14
C ARG A 588 9.56 -15.98 2.26
N GLY A 589 9.00 -15.76 1.09
CA GLY A 589 9.32 -14.59 0.26
C GLY A 589 8.71 -13.33 0.88
N ILE A 590 9.43 -12.21 0.83
CA ILE A 590 8.87 -10.90 1.17
C ILE A 590 8.03 -10.43 -0.01
N VAL A 591 6.74 -10.22 0.23
CA VAL A 591 5.78 -9.75 -0.77
C VAL A 591 5.05 -8.53 -0.25
N PHE A 592 4.93 -7.51 -1.11
CA PHE A 592 4.20 -6.28 -0.84
C PHE A 592 3.08 -6.08 -1.86
N SER A 593 2.15 -5.18 -1.54
CA SER A 593 1.17 -4.63 -2.45
C SER A 593 0.87 -3.16 -2.10
N ALA A 594 0.68 -2.33 -3.13
CA ALA A 594 0.12 -0.99 -3.00
C ALA A 594 -1.05 -0.78 -3.99
N HIS A 595 -1.52 -1.84 -4.65
CA HIS A 595 -2.46 -1.80 -5.76
C HIS A 595 -3.64 -2.76 -5.53
N GLN A 596 -4.63 -2.33 -4.73
CA GLN A 596 -5.80 -3.14 -4.42
C GLN A 596 -6.94 -2.80 -5.37
N MET A 597 -7.57 -3.83 -6.00
CA MET A 597 -8.61 -3.62 -7.00
C MET A 597 -9.58 -4.79 -7.14
N GLY A 598 -10.72 -4.58 -7.83
CA GLY A 598 -11.61 -5.62 -8.34
C GLY A 598 -12.72 -6.10 -7.41
N THR A 599 -12.85 -5.58 -6.20
CA THR A 599 -13.74 -6.14 -5.16
C THR A 599 -15.23 -5.79 -5.30
N ALA A 600 -15.57 -4.94 -6.24
CA ALA A 600 -16.93 -4.65 -6.69
C ALA A 600 -16.91 -4.48 -8.22
N ARG A 601 -16.30 -5.46 -8.91
CA ARG A 601 -15.98 -5.36 -10.33
C ARG A 601 -17.20 -5.03 -11.18
N MET A 602 -16.97 -4.17 -12.20
CA MET A 602 -18.00 -3.78 -13.14
C MET A 602 -18.05 -4.73 -14.35
N GLY A 603 -19.22 -4.83 -14.98
CA GLY A 603 -19.39 -5.59 -16.20
C GLY A 603 -20.84 -5.95 -16.49
N ARG A 604 -21.07 -6.56 -17.65
CA ARG A 604 -22.41 -6.83 -18.18
C ARG A 604 -23.15 -7.94 -17.44
N GLU A 605 -22.46 -9.03 -17.04
CA GLU A 605 -23.11 -10.23 -16.49
C GLU A 605 -23.59 -10.03 -15.05
N PRO A 606 -24.92 -10.00 -14.78
CA PRO A 606 -25.45 -9.69 -13.45
C PRO A 606 -25.07 -10.70 -12.36
N GLY A 607 -24.85 -11.96 -12.71
CA GLY A 607 -24.47 -13.01 -11.75
C GLY A 607 -23.04 -12.89 -11.25
N GLU A 608 -22.18 -12.20 -11.99
CA GLU A 608 -20.74 -12.10 -11.71
C GLU A 608 -20.31 -10.73 -11.22
N HIS A 609 -20.94 -9.67 -11.75
CA HIS A 609 -20.51 -8.30 -11.56
C HIS A 609 -21.42 -7.55 -10.59
N PRO A 610 -20.94 -7.19 -9.39
CA PRO A 610 -21.66 -6.34 -8.43
C PRO A 610 -22.06 -4.97 -8.98
N CYS A 611 -21.29 -4.45 -9.93
CA CYS A 611 -21.61 -3.21 -10.63
C CYS A 611 -21.85 -3.48 -12.12
N ASP A 612 -22.78 -2.75 -12.72
CA ASP A 612 -22.95 -2.78 -14.15
C ASP A 612 -21.85 -2.01 -14.90
N GLU A 613 -21.89 -1.97 -16.21
CA GLU A 613 -20.90 -1.31 -17.08
C GLU A 613 -20.89 0.22 -16.94
N ARG A 614 -21.83 0.79 -16.17
CA ARG A 614 -21.94 2.22 -15.85
C ARG A 614 -21.56 2.54 -14.41
N GLY A 615 -21.14 1.53 -13.63
CA GLY A 615 -20.77 1.68 -12.23
C GLY A 615 -21.94 1.70 -11.24
N ARG A 616 -23.18 1.40 -11.69
CA ARG A 616 -24.37 1.29 -10.82
C ARG A 616 -24.35 -0.03 -10.06
N VAL A 617 -24.68 0.01 -8.78
CA VAL A 617 -24.62 -1.17 -7.91
C VAL A 617 -25.84 -2.08 -8.11
N ARG A 618 -25.60 -3.38 -8.30
CA ARG A 618 -26.63 -4.40 -8.28
C ARG A 618 -26.87 -4.87 -6.85
N LEU A 619 -28.15 -4.91 -6.45
CA LEU A 619 -28.55 -5.36 -5.12
C LEU A 619 -28.27 -6.85 -4.93
N GLU A 620 -28.46 -7.64 -5.99
CA GLU A 620 -28.39 -9.10 -6.01
C GLU A 620 -28.00 -9.64 -7.39
N ALA A 621 -27.68 -10.93 -7.48
CA ALA A 621 -27.29 -11.59 -8.72
C ALA A 621 -28.38 -11.59 -9.84
N GLY A 622 -29.64 -11.29 -9.50
CA GLY A 622 -30.73 -11.12 -10.44
C GLY A 622 -30.67 -9.84 -11.28
N GLY A 623 -29.68 -8.97 -11.06
CA GLY A 623 -29.43 -7.77 -11.86
C GLY A 623 -30.24 -6.53 -11.43
N ARG A 624 -31.08 -6.61 -10.40
CA ARG A 624 -31.81 -5.44 -9.87
C ARG A 624 -30.82 -4.39 -9.36
N LEU A 625 -30.90 -3.19 -9.89
CA LEU A 625 -30.07 -2.07 -9.50
C LEU A 625 -30.58 -1.42 -8.20
N VAL A 626 -29.65 -0.89 -7.40
CA VAL A 626 -29.95 0.04 -6.31
C VAL A 626 -29.99 1.45 -6.91
N GLN A 627 -31.18 2.06 -6.92
CA GLN A 627 -31.35 3.41 -7.44
C GLN A 627 -30.48 4.41 -6.66
N GLY A 628 -29.74 5.27 -7.37
CA GLY A 628 -28.91 6.29 -6.77
C GLY A 628 -27.64 5.78 -6.09
N LEU A 629 -27.20 4.51 -6.30
CA LEU A 629 -25.97 4.00 -5.70
C LEU A 629 -24.95 3.58 -6.77
N TYR A 630 -23.75 4.15 -6.67
CA TYR A 630 -22.65 3.97 -7.63
C TYR A 630 -21.34 3.63 -6.91
N VAL A 631 -20.40 3.03 -7.65
CA VAL A 631 -19.01 2.84 -7.24
C VAL A 631 -18.10 3.60 -8.20
N ALA A 632 -17.06 4.27 -7.68
CA ALA A 632 -16.10 5.03 -8.48
C ALA A 632 -14.68 4.97 -7.88
N ASP A 633 -14.14 3.76 -7.73
CA ASP A 633 -12.76 3.51 -7.29
C ASP A 633 -12.20 2.24 -7.95
N THR A 634 -11.02 1.80 -7.50
CA THR A 634 -10.37 0.58 -8.02
C THR A 634 -11.17 -0.70 -7.78
N SER A 635 -12.23 -0.69 -6.94
CA SER A 635 -13.12 -1.85 -6.78
C SER A 635 -13.79 -2.25 -8.09
N LEU A 636 -14.02 -1.28 -9.00
CA LEU A 636 -14.68 -1.50 -10.30
C LEU A 636 -13.86 -2.33 -11.28
N PHE A 637 -12.54 -2.43 -11.12
CA PHE A 637 -11.70 -3.08 -12.11
C PHE A 637 -12.12 -4.55 -12.32
N PRO A 638 -12.41 -4.96 -13.57
CA PRO A 638 -12.75 -6.35 -13.85
C PRO A 638 -11.63 -7.34 -13.54
N THR A 639 -10.38 -6.93 -13.84
CA THR A 639 -9.16 -7.73 -13.66
C THR A 639 -7.99 -6.87 -13.19
N ALA A 640 -6.87 -7.51 -12.81
CA ALA A 640 -5.61 -6.84 -12.60
C ALA A 640 -5.09 -6.17 -13.88
N ILE A 641 -4.55 -4.96 -13.76
CA ILE A 641 -4.10 -4.18 -14.93
C ILE A 641 -2.59 -4.25 -15.22
N GLY A 642 -1.82 -4.77 -14.27
CA GLY A 642 -0.37 -4.95 -14.41
C GLY A 642 0.48 -3.70 -14.27
N VAL A 643 -0.13 -2.52 -14.09
CA VAL A 643 0.53 -1.22 -13.90
C VAL A 643 -0.10 -0.47 -12.73
N ASN A 644 0.48 0.68 -12.34
CA ASN A 644 0.00 1.51 -11.24
C ASN A 644 -1.44 2.00 -11.51
N PRO A 645 -2.43 1.80 -10.61
CA PRO A 645 -3.85 1.88 -10.94
C PRO A 645 -4.45 3.29 -10.92
N MET A 646 -3.73 4.32 -10.43
CA MET A 646 -4.27 5.65 -10.19
C MET A 646 -4.94 6.27 -11.42
N MET A 647 -4.25 6.34 -12.56
CA MET A 647 -4.79 6.93 -13.79
C MET A 647 -6.02 6.18 -14.30
N THR A 648 -5.97 4.85 -14.29
CA THR A 648 -7.10 4.02 -14.73
C THR A 648 -8.32 4.20 -13.84
N ALA A 649 -8.13 4.31 -12.51
CA ALA A 649 -9.20 4.59 -11.56
C ALA A 649 -9.85 5.95 -11.84
N MET A 650 -9.05 6.97 -12.11
CA MET A 650 -9.54 8.30 -12.44
C MET A 650 -10.34 8.33 -13.75
N VAL A 651 -9.86 7.64 -14.81
CA VAL A 651 -10.57 7.57 -16.10
C VAL A 651 -11.91 6.85 -15.95
N LEU A 652 -11.96 5.70 -15.27
CA LEU A 652 -13.21 4.99 -15.02
C LEU A 652 -14.17 5.82 -14.15
N SER A 653 -13.66 6.55 -13.16
CA SER A 653 -14.49 7.42 -12.34
C SER A 653 -15.08 8.57 -13.15
N ARG A 654 -14.31 9.17 -14.07
CA ARG A 654 -14.82 10.18 -15.01
C ARG A 654 -15.91 9.60 -15.92
N ARG A 655 -15.77 8.36 -16.39
CA ARG A 655 -16.81 7.67 -17.13
C ARG A 655 -18.08 7.49 -16.30
N VAL A 656 -17.96 7.03 -15.05
CA VAL A 656 -19.11 6.85 -14.13
C VAL A 656 -19.77 8.20 -13.81
N SER A 657 -19.03 9.32 -13.71
CA SER A 657 -19.60 10.62 -13.40
C SER A 657 -20.65 11.07 -14.43
N ARG A 658 -20.47 10.74 -15.71
CA ARG A 658 -21.46 11.01 -16.76
C ARG A 658 -22.79 10.30 -16.48
N THR A 659 -22.75 9.06 -15.97
CA THR A 659 -23.96 8.34 -15.56
C THR A 659 -24.65 9.03 -14.39
N VAL A 660 -23.88 9.39 -13.35
CA VAL A 660 -24.44 10.08 -12.16
C VAL A 660 -25.07 11.43 -12.55
N ILE A 661 -24.44 12.20 -13.44
CA ILE A 661 -24.96 13.46 -13.95
C ILE A 661 -26.27 13.27 -14.73
N ALA A 662 -26.32 12.24 -15.59
CA ALA A 662 -27.47 11.99 -16.44
C ALA A 662 -28.71 11.44 -15.69
N GLU A 663 -28.50 10.76 -14.56
CA GLU A 663 -29.55 10.13 -13.76
C GLU A 663 -30.01 10.99 -12.55
N GLY A 664 -29.44 12.13 -12.30
CA GLY A 664 -29.80 13.10 -11.26
C GLY A 664 -30.16 14.45 -11.81
#